data_b41c4dc8ca7eceb09760b8831801b357
#
_entry.id   b41c4dc8ca7eceb09760b8831801b357
#
_cell.length_a   1.000
_cell.length_b   1.000
_cell.length_c   1.000
_cell.angle_alpha   90.00
_cell.angle_beta   90.00
_cell.angle_gamma   90.00
#
_symmetry.space_group_name_H-M   'P 1'
#
loop_
_entity.id
_entity.type
_entity.pdbx_description
1 polymer ?
#
loop_
_entity_poly.entity_id
_entity_poly.type
_entity_poly.pdbx_seq_one_letter_code
_entity_poly.pdbx_strand_id
1 'polypeptide(L)'
;MVHFLHPGHAPRNIVPPDAQKDALGCCVVQEEASPYTLVNICLNFLIANLEKLCSERPDGTLCLPEHWSFPQEIADQFLRMMTWQGKLTDRTASIFRGNQMKLKLANIQKAKISTPAFIKAFCHHKLIELNATAVHAVLPVPDILSGLCSNSWMQQNLQCLLLDSTSISQNSRVLFFGQLTGLCVLSVFNVCFHTEDLANVSQLPRLESLDISSTLVTDISALLTCKDRLKSLTMHYLKCLTMTKPQILAVIRQLKCLLHLDISDHKQLKSHLAFHLLQQKDILPNIVSLDISGSNCITDAAVELFIRQRPAMQFVGLLATDAGYSDFFTTKQGLRVAGGANMSQISEALSRYRNRSCFMKEALYRLFTETLSMKVTMPAILKLQKNCLLSLTNSRILVDVPFDRFDAARFVMRWLCKHENPKMQTMAVSVTSILALQLSPQQTAHLEELFMAVKELLAIVKQKTTENLDDVTLLFTLKALWNLTDESPAACKHFIENQGLEIVIQVLETFSESAIQSKVLGLLNNIAEVRELSSKLVTEDVLKHINSLLWSREMEVSYFAAGIIAHLTSDRWLWISRDVQRRILLQDLHSTIQNWTSSSCKMTALVTYRSLKTFFPLLGNFSQPEVQLWAVWAVYHVCSKNPSKYCKMLVEEEGLQLLCDIQEHSEATSQAQQIAASILDDFRMHFMNYQRPSLC
;
A
#
# COMPACT_ATOMS: atom_id res chain seq x y z
N MET A 1 -5.88 -1.01 3.06
CA MET A 1 -5.14 -2.04 3.82
C MET A 1 -3.82 -2.49 3.17
N VAL A 2 -3.52 -2.04 1.97
CA VAL A 2 -2.25 -2.31 1.27
C VAL A 2 -1.06 -1.53 1.86
N HIS A 3 -1.28 -0.70 2.86
CA HIS A 3 -0.28 0.22 3.41
C HIS A 3 0.73 -0.39 4.39
N PHE A 4 0.60 -1.65 4.78
CA PHE A 4 1.44 -2.23 5.83
C PHE A 4 2.70 -2.96 5.36
N LEU A 5 2.96 -3.00 4.05
CA LEU A 5 4.13 -3.68 3.53
C LEU A 5 4.81 -2.93 2.38
N HIS A 6 5.05 -1.69 2.56
CA HIS A 6 6.20 -1.10 1.92
C HIS A 6 7.36 -1.14 2.92
N PRO A 7 8.29 -2.10 2.78
CA PRO A 7 9.62 -1.86 3.30
C PRO A 7 10.14 -0.70 2.47
N GLY A 8 10.13 0.49 3.09
CA GLY A 8 10.89 1.62 2.61
C GLY A 8 10.69 1.97 1.13
N HIS A 9 9.71 2.81 0.83
CA HIS A 9 10.18 4.04 0.28
C HIS A 9 11.02 4.67 1.40
N ALA A 10 12.25 4.21 1.54
CA ALA A 10 13.27 5.06 2.11
C ALA A 10 13.14 6.37 1.34
N PRO A 11 13.04 7.53 2.00
CA PRO A 11 13.24 8.79 1.32
C PRO A 11 14.47 8.58 0.46
N ARG A 12 14.44 9.04 -0.78
CA ARG A 12 15.69 9.17 -1.55
C ARG A 12 16.59 9.89 -0.59
N ASN A 13 17.57 9.19 0.00
CA ASN A 13 18.51 9.83 0.89
C ASN A 13 19.08 10.96 0.08
N ILE A 14 18.89 12.20 0.53
CA ILE A 14 19.66 13.31 0.06
C ILE A 14 21.04 12.95 0.54
N VAL A 15 21.83 12.48 -0.39
CA VAL A 15 23.20 12.17 -0.16
C VAL A 15 23.87 13.51 0.07
N PRO A 16 24.54 13.75 1.22
CA PRO A 16 25.46 14.87 1.36
C PRO A 16 26.43 14.86 0.17
N PRO A 17 26.96 16.02 -0.28
CA PRO A 17 27.80 16.11 -1.46
C PRO A 17 28.96 15.10 -1.52
N ASP A 18 29.38 14.56 -0.39
CA ASP A 18 30.49 13.59 -0.29
C ASP A 18 30.08 12.12 -0.43
N ALA A 19 28.79 11.82 -0.48
CA ALA A 19 28.28 10.46 -0.65
C ALA A 19 27.72 10.24 -2.06
N GLN A 20 28.51 10.56 -3.09
CA GLN A 20 28.16 10.47 -4.53
C GLN A 20 27.80 9.06 -5.02
N LYS A 21 27.75 8.04 -4.16
CA LYS A 21 27.51 6.65 -4.60
C LYS A 21 26.04 6.31 -4.86
N ASP A 22 25.07 7.11 -4.43
CA ASP A 22 23.66 6.75 -4.44
C ASP A 22 22.76 7.67 -5.30
N ALA A 23 23.33 8.59 -6.07
CA ALA A 23 22.60 9.43 -7.03
C ALA A 23 21.97 8.63 -8.20
N LEU A 24 22.11 7.32 -8.21
CA LEU A 24 21.57 6.41 -9.23
C LEU A 24 20.06 6.18 -9.14
N GLY A 25 19.31 6.95 -8.33
CA GLY A 25 17.86 6.83 -8.23
C GLY A 25 17.39 5.49 -7.66
N CYS A 26 18.30 4.69 -7.18
CA CYS A 26 18.09 3.40 -6.56
C CYS A 26 18.79 3.41 -5.21
N CYS A 27 18.26 4.17 -4.27
CA CYS A 27 18.50 3.85 -2.88
C CYS A 27 17.77 2.54 -2.57
N VAL A 28 18.37 1.43 -2.98
CA VAL A 28 18.38 0.28 -2.13
C VAL A 28 19.37 0.61 -1.04
N VAL A 29 18.96 1.39 -0.05
CA VAL A 29 19.44 1.10 1.27
C VAL A 29 19.01 -0.35 1.48
N GLN A 30 19.95 -1.28 1.38
CA GLN A 30 19.90 -2.47 2.18
C GLN A 30 19.89 -1.95 3.64
N GLU A 31 18.72 -1.49 4.10
CA GLU A 31 18.38 -1.77 5.46
C GLU A 31 18.31 -3.29 5.48
N GLU A 32 19.43 -3.93 5.74
CA GLU A 32 19.40 -5.19 6.45
C GLU A 32 18.36 -4.97 7.50
N ALA A 33 17.29 -5.75 7.49
CA ALA A 33 16.25 -5.64 8.49
C ALA A 33 16.92 -6.05 9.80
N SER A 34 17.60 -5.10 10.42
CA SER A 34 18.02 -5.24 11.79
C SER A 34 16.74 -5.38 12.61
N PRO A 35 16.73 -6.21 13.65
CA PRO A 35 15.60 -6.31 14.56
C PRO A 35 15.16 -4.89 14.92
N TYR A 36 13.85 -4.65 15.03
CA TYR A 36 13.31 -3.34 15.39
C TYR A 36 14.14 -2.77 16.54
N THR A 37 14.74 -1.61 16.30
CA THR A 37 15.50 -0.94 17.35
C THR A 37 14.53 -0.60 18.49
N LEU A 38 15.01 -0.52 19.72
CA LEU A 38 14.20 -0.09 20.85
C LEU A 38 13.48 1.23 20.54
N VAL A 39 14.12 2.14 19.81
CA VAL A 39 13.51 3.40 19.33
C VAL A 39 12.29 3.11 18.46
N ASN A 40 12.38 2.19 17.51
CA ASN A 40 11.24 1.84 16.64
C ASN A 40 10.08 1.23 17.42
N ILE A 41 10.37 0.38 18.42
CA ILE A 41 9.36 -0.22 19.30
C ILE A 41 8.66 0.88 20.11
N CYS A 42 9.41 1.77 20.74
CA CYS A 42 8.86 2.91 21.49
C CYS A 42 8.02 3.84 20.62
N LEU A 43 8.49 4.17 19.41
CA LEU A 43 7.74 5.02 18.48
C LEU A 43 6.47 4.35 18.01
N ASN A 44 6.47 3.05 17.72
CA ASN A 44 5.26 2.30 17.39
C ASN A 44 4.24 2.33 18.52
N PHE A 45 4.70 2.11 19.76
CA PHE A 45 3.84 2.19 20.95
C PHE A 45 3.22 3.58 21.11
N LEU A 46 4.03 4.64 20.96
CA LEU A 46 3.55 6.02 21.04
C LEU A 46 2.49 6.31 19.96
N ILE A 47 2.73 5.90 18.70
CA ILE A 47 1.80 6.10 17.58
C ILE A 47 0.48 5.33 17.81
N ALA A 48 0.56 4.11 18.33
CA ALA A 48 -0.63 3.31 18.62
C ALA A 48 -1.49 3.91 19.75
N ASN A 49 -0.86 4.61 20.72
CA ASN A 49 -1.53 5.16 21.89
C ASN A 49 -1.62 6.69 21.89
N LEU A 50 -1.50 7.36 20.76
CA LEU A 50 -1.53 8.84 20.67
C LEU A 50 -2.73 9.47 21.39
N GLU A 51 -3.92 8.91 21.22
CA GLU A 51 -5.15 9.43 21.80
C GLU A 51 -5.19 9.32 23.34
N LYS A 52 -4.45 8.35 23.91
CA LYS A 52 -4.34 8.16 25.37
C LYS A 52 -3.23 9.01 26.01
N LEU A 53 -2.19 9.30 25.21
CA LEU A 53 -0.97 9.97 25.68
C LEU A 53 -0.99 11.48 25.44
N CYS A 54 -1.72 11.93 24.42
CA CYS A 54 -1.86 13.34 24.07
C CYS A 54 -3.11 13.94 24.69
N SER A 55 -3.05 15.22 25.01
CA SER A 55 -4.21 16.01 25.43
C SER A 55 -4.96 16.51 24.19
N GLU A 56 -6.28 16.64 24.29
CA GLU A 56 -7.11 17.22 23.23
C GLU A 56 -7.29 18.71 23.46
N ARG A 57 -7.05 19.51 22.42
CA ARG A 57 -7.31 20.95 22.42
C ARG A 57 -8.80 21.25 22.23
N PRO A 58 -9.27 22.47 22.55
CA PRO A 58 -10.67 22.85 22.32
C PRO A 58 -11.14 22.73 20.86
N ASP A 59 -10.22 22.74 19.89
CA ASP A 59 -10.50 22.57 18.46
C ASP A 59 -10.55 21.09 18.04
N GLY A 60 -10.49 20.14 18.97
CA GLY A 60 -10.50 18.71 18.72
C GLY A 60 -9.17 18.15 18.22
N THR A 61 -8.11 18.94 18.17
CA THR A 61 -6.78 18.51 17.74
C THR A 61 -5.93 18.05 18.91
N LEU A 62 -4.95 17.18 18.66
CA LEU A 62 -4.08 16.62 19.70
C LEU A 62 -2.88 17.53 20.01
N CYS A 63 -2.43 17.54 21.27
CA CYS A 63 -1.17 18.16 21.66
C CYS A 63 -0.40 17.21 22.59
N LEU A 64 0.93 17.28 22.48
CA LEU A 64 1.82 16.55 23.38
C LEU A 64 1.77 17.14 24.80
N PRO A 65 2.02 16.32 25.85
CA PRO A 65 2.22 16.80 27.20
C PRO A 65 3.34 17.85 27.27
N GLU A 66 3.18 18.91 28.08
CA GLU A 66 4.08 20.06 28.10
C GLU A 66 5.56 19.71 28.36
N HIS A 67 5.82 18.66 29.12
CA HIS A 67 7.17 18.23 29.49
C HIS A 67 7.83 17.30 28.47
N TRP A 68 7.14 16.93 27.38
CA TRP A 68 7.71 16.08 26.36
C TRP A 68 8.48 16.92 25.34
N SER A 69 9.71 16.50 25.04
CA SER A 69 10.52 17.07 23.95
C SER A 69 11.27 15.93 23.26
N PHE A 70 11.27 15.97 21.92
CA PHE A 70 11.90 14.96 21.11
C PHE A 70 13.13 15.54 20.40
N PRO A 71 14.28 14.82 20.43
CA PRO A 71 15.40 15.12 19.53
C PRO A 71 14.90 15.14 18.07
N GLN A 72 15.53 15.98 17.26
CA GLN A 72 15.09 16.22 15.88
C GLN A 72 15.02 14.92 15.04
N GLU A 73 16.05 14.07 15.15
CA GLU A 73 16.12 12.81 14.41
C GLU A 73 14.96 11.87 14.78
N ILE A 74 14.58 11.87 16.05
CA ILE A 74 13.44 11.09 16.55
C ILE A 74 12.13 11.69 16.07
N ALA A 75 12.01 13.03 16.04
CA ALA A 75 10.80 13.70 15.52
C ALA A 75 10.62 13.44 14.01
N ASP A 76 11.68 13.49 13.22
CA ASP A 76 11.66 13.16 11.78
C ASP A 76 11.25 11.69 11.57
N GLN A 77 11.79 10.77 12.37
CA GLN A 77 11.46 9.34 12.32
C GLN A 77 10.02 9.08 12.77
N PHE A 78 9.54 9.76 13.81
CA PHE A 78 8.18 9.67 14.31
C PHE A 78 7.17 10.10 13.24
N LEU A 79 7.38 11.25 12.60
CA LEU A 79 6.55 11.71 11.50
C LEU A 79 6.53 10.69 10.35
N ARG A 80 7.69 10.18 9.96
CA ARG A 80 7.82 9.16 8.91
C ARG A 80 7.01 7.90 9.24
N MET A 81 7.09 7.42 10.48
CA MET A 81 6.36 6.22 10.93
C MET A 81 4.86 6.47 11.01
N MET A 82 4.41 7.63 11.53
CA MET A 82 3.00 8.03 11.53
C MET A 82 2.42 8.05 10.11
N THR A 83 3.15 8.65 9.19
CA THR A 83 2.76 8.72 7.78
C THR A 83 2.67 7.33 7.16
N TRP A 84 3.65 6.50 7.41
CA TRP A 84 3.68 5.11 6.93
C TRP A 84 2.52 4.27 7.46
N GLN A 85 2.14 4.46 8.73
CA GLN A 85 1.00 3.79 9.35
C GLN A 85 -0.37 4.40 8.99
N GLY A 86 -0.39 5.46 8.17
CA GLY A 86 -1.63 6.17 7.81
C GLY A 86 -2.29 6.91 8.98
N LYS A 87 -1.52 7.21 10.03
CA LYS A 87 -1.99 7.90 11.24
C LYS A 87 -1.85 9.43 11.16
N LEU A 88 -1.30 9.97 10.07
CA LEU A 88 -1.17 11.41 9.86
C LEU A 88 -2.46 11.97 9.27
N THR A 89 -3.23 12.67 10.09
CA THR A 89 -4.51 13.33 9.79
C THR A 89 -4.48 14.76 10.31
N ASP A 90 -5.49 15.59 10.02
CA ASP A 90 -5.58 16.96 10.54
C ASP A 90 -5.52 17.01 12.06
N ARG A 91 -6.16 16.04 12.73
CA ARG A 91 -6.17 15.93 14.20
C ARG A 91 -4.78 15.63 14.75
N THR A 92 -4.08 14.66 14.18
CA THR A 92 -2.78 14.19 14.68
C THR A 92 -1.60 15.03 14.20
N ALA A 93 -1.69 15.69 13.03
CA ALA A 93 -0.65 16.59 12.53
C ALA A 93 -0.40 17.77 13.50
N SER A 94 -1.39 18.13 14.30
CA SER A 94 -1.31 19.22 15.25
C SER A 94 -0.28 19.04 16.36
N ILE A 95 0.19 17.81 16.62
CA ILE A 95 1.26 17.54 17.59
C ILE A 95 2.59 18.17 17.18
N PHE A 96 2.78 18.43 15.86
CA PHE A 96 3.97 19.08 15.32
C PHE A 96 3.90 20.61 15.36
N ARG A 97 2.81 21.23 15.85
CA ARG A 97 2.68 22.71 15.94
C ARG A 97 3.58 23.38 16.97
N GLY A 98 4.10 22.62 17.93
CA GLY A 98 4.87 23.16 19.06
C GLY A 98 6.38 23.05 18.84
N ASN A 99 7.13 23.68 19.76
CA ASN A 99 8.59 23.57 19.78
C ASN A 99 9.12 22.23 20.33
N GLN A 100 8.22 21.35 20.76
CA GLN A 100 8.51 20.05 21.36
C GLN A 100 9.04 19.05 20.34
N MET A 101 8.65 19.21 19.07
CA MET A 101 9.14 18.43 17.93
C MET A 101 9.67 19.38 16.86
N LYS A 102 10.96 19.43 16.64
CA LYS A 102 11.58 20.19 15.57
C LYS A 102 11.86 19.26 14.40
N LEU A 103 11.32 19.59 13.22
CA LEU A 103 11.48 18.78 12.01
C LEU A 103 12.52 19.42 11.08
N LYS A 104 13.33 18.58 10.45
CA LYS A 104 14.16 18.87 9.27
C LYS A 104 13.69 18.11 8.04
N LEU A 105 13.28 16.85 8.23
CA LEU A 105 12.84 15.96 7.17
C LEU A 105 11.34 15.70 7.36
N ALA A 106 10.51 16.27 6.51
CA ALA A 106 9.06 16.06 6.58
C ALA A 106 8.60 15.08 5.50
N ASN A 107 8.21 13.87 5.91
CA ASN A 107 7.58 12.92 5.02
C ASN A 107 6.08 12.85 5.32
N ILE A 108 5.28 13.41 4.42
CA ILE A 108 3.80 13.42 4.48
C ILE A 108 3.18 12.65 3.30
N GLN A 109 3.92 11.74 2.71
CA GLN A 109 3.49 10.94 1.56
C GLN A 109 2.13 10.27 1.80
N LYS A 110 1.19 10.45 0.86
CA LYS A 110 -0.18 9.90 0.92
C LYS A 110 -1.01 10.36 2.13
N ALA A 111 -0.56 11.35 2.87
CA ALA A 111 -1.31 11.87 4.03
C ALA A 111 -2.65 12.49 3.60
N LYS A 112 -3.64 12.37 4.49
CA LYS A 112 -4.95 13.00 4.35
C LYS A 112 -5.03 14.20 5.29
N ILE A 113 -4.30 15.25 4.94
CA ILE A 113 -4.26 16.50 5.71
C ILE A 113 -4.73 17.66 4.84
N SER A 114 -5.43 18.59 5.45
CA SER A 114 -5.90 19.81 4.80
C SER A 114 -4.81 20.88 4.73
N THR A 115 -4.98 21.86 3.83
CA THR A 115 -4.08 23.02 3.73
C THR A 115 -3.89 23.76 5.08
N PRO A 116 -4.93 24.07 5.87
CA PRO A 116 -4.74 24.69 7.17
C PRO A 116 -3.93 23.82 8.16
N ALA A 117 -4.15 22.51 8.16
CA ALA A 117 -3.39 21.59 9.01
C ALA A 117 -1.92 21.52 8.58
N PHE A 118 -1.64 21.46 7.28
CA PHE A 118 -0.29 21.50 6.73
C PHE A 118 0.46 22.76 7.14
N ILE A 119 -0.15 23.94 6.92
CA ILE A 119 0.47 25.23 7.25
C ILE A 119 0.80 25.31 8.75
N LYS A 120 -0.17 24.97 9.60
CA LYS A 120 -0.01 25.06 11.06
C LYS A 120 0.98 24.02 11.62
N ALA A 121 1.07 22.85 11.01
CA ALA A 121 1.91 21.76 11.52
C ALA A 121 3.35 21.80 10.99
N PHE A 122 3.56 22.24 9.73
CA PHE A 122 4.85 22.04 9.07
C PHE A 122 5.54 23.34 8.62
N CYS A 123 4.79 24.41 8.28
CA CYS A 123 5.40 25.60 7.66
C CYS A 123 6.20 26.49 8.63
N HIS A 124 6.16 26.26 9.93
CA HIS A 124 6.98 26.98 10.92
C HIS A 124 8.34 26.29 11.20
N HIS A 125 8.50 25.05 10.75
CA HIS A 125 9.75 24.30 10.92
C HIS A 125 10.84 24.76 9.95
N LYS A 126 12.07 24.37 10.24
CA LYS A 126 13.24 24.59 9.36
C LYS A 126 13.48 23.34 8.51
N LEU A 127 12.57 23.07 7.55
CA LEU A 127 12.65 21.88 6.71
C LEU A 127 13.75 22.03 5.66
N ILE A 128 14.57 20.99 5.55
CA ILE A 128 15.54 20.80 4.46
C ILE A 128 14.93 19.92 3.37
N GLU A 129 14.06 18.99 3.75
CA GLU A 129 13.37 18.09 2.84
C GLU A 129 11.89 18.05 3.14
N LEU A 130 11.08 18.08 2.07
CA LEU A 130 9.64 17.76 2.11
C LEU A 130 9.31 16.70 1.05
N ASN A 131 8.81 15.56 1.51
CA ASN A 131 8.18 14.56 0.65
C ASN A 131 6.66 14.61 0.81
N ALA A 132 5.98 15.19 -0.17
CA ALA A 132 4.53 15.30 -0.27
C ALA A 132 3.99 14.47 -1.45
N THR A 133 4.65 13.37 -1.78
CA THR A 133 4.24 12.45 -2.85
C THR A 133 2.83 11.91 -2.62
N ALA A 134 1.97 12.05 -3.63
CA ALA A 134 0.61 11.50 -3.65
C ALA A 134 -0.24 11.88 -2.41
N VAL A 135 -0.04 13.08 -1.86
CA VAL A 135 -0.93 13.60 -0.82
C VAL A 135 -2.36 13.75 -1.37
N HIS A 136 -3.33 13.70 -0.46
CA HIS A 136 -4.73 13.77 -0.84
C HIS A 136 -5.07 15.11 -1.53
N ALA A 137 -6.05 15.11 -2.45
CA ALA A 137 -6.45 16.29 -3.24
C ALA A 137 -6.88 17.54 -2.43
N VAL A 138 -7.10 17.38 -1.13
CA VAL A 138 -7.40 18.49 -0.20
C VAL A 138 -6.19 19.39 0.07
N LEU A 139 -4.97 18.92 -0.25
CA LEU A 139 -3.72 19.68 -0.15
C LEU A 139 -3.07 19.75 -1.54
N PRO A 140 -3.45 20.68 -2.40
CA PRO A 140 -2.90 20.79 -3.75
C PRO A 140 -1.51 21.44 -3.76
N VAL A 141 -0.76 21.22 -4.84
CA VAL A 141 0.61 21.73 -5.01
C VAL A 141 0.74 23.23 -4.78
N PRO A 142 -0.14 24.12 -5.29
CA PRO A 142 -0.04 25.55 -5.04
C PRO A 142 -0.09 25.94 -3.56
N ASP A 143 -0.91 25.23 -2.78
CA ASP A 143 -1.04 25.48 -1.34
C ASP A 143 0.22 25.02 -0.58
N ILE A 144 0.80 23.90 -1.00
CA ILE A 144 2.10 23.43 -0.48
C ILE A 144 3.17 24.49 -0.73
N LEU A 145 3.29 24.98 -1.97
CA LEU A 145 4.27 25.99 -2.34
C LEU A 145 4.04 27.30 -1.59
N SER A 146 2.80 27.77 -1.49
CA SER A 146 2.44 28.96 -0.72
C SER A 146 2.84 28.82 0.75
N GLY A 147 2.54 27.67 1.37
CA GLY A 147 2.93 27.39 2.75
C GLY A 147 4.45 27.38 2.95
N LEU A 148 5.22 26.74 2.06
CA LEU A 148 6.67 26.72 2.11
C LEU A 148 7.28 28.13 1.92
N CYS A 149 6.73 28.89 0.98
CA CYS A 149 7.20 30.24 0.68
C CYS A 149 6.79 31.29 1.76
N SER A 150 5.90 30.95 2.69
CA SER A 150 5.61 31.80 3.85
C SER A 150 6.76 31.87 4.86
N ASN A 151 7.69 30.92 4.82
CA ASN A 151 8.85 30.84 5.71
C ASN A 151 10.13 31.21 4.98
N SER A 152 10.69 32.40 5.30
CA SER A 152 11.90 32.94 4.65
C SER A 152 13.13 32.03 4.80
N TRP A 153 13.22 31.27 5.90
CA TRP A 153 14.29 30.30 6.07
C TRP A 153 14.17 29.15 5.06
N MET A 154 12.96 28.61 4.87
CA MET A 154 12.73 27.53 3.90
C MET A 154 12.95 27.98 2.46
N GLN A 155 12.61 29.21 2.11
CA GLN A 155 12.90 29.75 0.78
C GLN A 155 14.39 29.59 0.41
N GLN A 156 15.28 29.79 1.37
CA GLN A 156 16.73 29.74 1.15
C GLN A 156 17.38 28.39 1.40
N ASN A 157 16.75 27.52 2.21
CA ASN A 157 17.41 26.35 2.76
C ASN A 157 16.70 25.02 2.46
N LEU A 158 15.46 25.04 1.94
CA LEU A 158 14.80 23.80 1.49
C LEU A 158 15.57 23.25 0.27
N GLN A 159 16.13 22.06 0.39
CA GLN A 159 16.99 21.45 -0.62
C GLN A 159 16.26 20.41 -1.46
N CYS A 160 15.31 19.69 -0.89
CA CYS A 160 14.60 18.62 -1.59
C CYS A 160 13.10 18.77 -1.45
N LEU A 161 12.40 18.71 -2.60
CA LEU A 161 10.96 18.77 -2.69
C LEU A 161 10.44 17.68 -3.63
N LEU A 162 9.66 16.75 -3.10
CA LEU A 162 9.05 15.66 -3.86
C LEU A 162 7.54 15.82 -3.85
N LEU A 163 6.94 16.03 -5.02
CA LEU A 163 5.52 16.30 -5.23
C LEU A 163 4.82 15.25 -6.12
N ASP A 164 5.47 14.12 -6.34
CA ASP A 164 5.04 13.10 -7.29
C ASP A 164 3.57 12.73 -7.13
N SER A 165 2.82 12.73 -8.23
CA SER A 165 1.39 12.38 -8.27
C SER A 165 0.50 13.18 -7.30
N THR A 166 0.90 14.39 -6.95
CA THR A 166 0.10 15.31 -6.13
C THR A 166 -0.79 16.16 -7.03
N SER A 167 -2.04 16.36 -6.63
CA SER A 167 -3.03 17.09 -7.44
C SER A 167 -2.76 18.59 -7.51
N ILE A 168 -3.16 19.19 -8.62
CA ILE A 168 -3.25 20.66 -8.77
C ILE A 168 -4.72 21.03 -8.74
N SER A 169 -5.07 22.08 -7.96
CA SER A 169 -6.40 22.67 -7.99
C SER A 169 -6.71 23.21 -9.39
N GLN A 170 -7.91 22.97 -9.91
CA GLN A 170 -8.33 23.40 -11.25
C GLN A 170 -8.27 24.90 -11.48
N ASN A 171 -8.19 25.71 -10.42
CA ASN A 171 -8.24 27.16 -10.49
C ASN A 171 -6.87 27.86 -10.45
N SER A 172 -5.76 27.14 -10.30
CA SER A 172 -4.43 27.73 -10.17
C SER A 172 -3.55 27.33 -11.35
N ARG A 173 -3.25 28.29 -12.25
CA ARG A 173 -2.46 28.03 -13.47
C ARG A 173 -0.96 28.22 -13.33
N VAL A 174 -0.46 28.79 -12.23
CA VAL A 174 0.95 29.13 -12.09
C VAL A 174 1.52 28.55 -10.80
N LEU A 175 2.61 27.80 -10.94
CA LEU A 175 3.34 27.21 -9.82
C LEU A 175 4.56 28.08 -9.48
N PHE A 176 4.59 28.67 -8.29
CA PHE A 176 5.63 29.60 -7.86
C PHE A 176 6.84 28.90 -7.22
N PHE A 177 7.59 28.12 -7.99
CA PHE A 177 8.83 27.49 -7.50
C PHE A 177 9.98 28.49 -7.32
N GLY A 178 9.98 29.61 -8.04
CA GLY A 178 11.10 30.55 -8.11
C GLY A 178 11.54 31.19 -6.78
N GLN A 179 10.69 31.16 -5.75
CA GLN A 179 11.04 31.66 -4.42
C GLN A 179 11.87 30.66 -3.61
N LEU A 180 11.90 29.38 -3.97
CA LEU A 180 12.62 28.32 -3.25
C LEU A 180 14.09 28.24 -3.74
N THR A 181 14.85 29.29 -3.51
CA THR A 181 16.21 29.46 -4.03
C THR A 181 17.23 28.44 -3.49
N GLY A 182 16.91 27.78 -2.37
CA GLY A 182 17.74 26.71 -1.80
C GLY A 182 17.59 25.37 -2.49
N LEU A 183 16.60 25.20 -3.40
CA LEU A 183 16.21 23.90 -3.93
C LEU A 183 17.28 23.29 -4.84
N CYS A 184 17.72 22.08 -4.47
CA CYS A 184 18.68 21.28 -5.21
C CYS A 184 18.02 20.11 -5.94
N VAL A 185 16.98 19.52 -5.35
CA VAL A 185 16.27 18.35 -5.87
C VAL A 185 14.79 18.65 -5.97
N LEU A 186 14.22 18.51 -7.16
CA LEU A 186 12.79 18.64 -7.41
C LEU A 186 12.28 17.41 -8.17
N SER A 187 11.22 16.78 -7.66
CA SER A 187 10.47 15.76 -8.39
C SER A 187 9.02 16.19 -8.51
N VAL A 188 8.53 16.23 -9.75
CA VAL A 188 7.15 16.55 -10.13
C VAL A 188 6.57 15.45 -11.02
N PHE A 189 6.99 14.20 -10.80
CA PHE A 189 6.49 13.05 -11.55
C PHE A 189 4.97 12.97 -11.51
N ASN A 190 4.35 12.86 -12.70
CA ASN A 190 2.90 12.75 -12.85
C ASN A 190 2.10 13.89 -12.16
N VAL A 191 2.64 15.10 -12.22
CA VAL A 191 1.99 16.37 -11.82
C VAL A 191 1.60 17.13 -13.09
N CYS A 192 0.51 17.91 -13.05
CA CYS A 192 0.16 18.85 -14.13
C CYS A 192 1.17 20.01 -14.17
N PHE A 193 2.38 19.73 -14.58
CA PHE A 193 3.51 20.64 -14.68
C PHE A 193 3.77 20.95 -16.16
N HIS A 194 3.85 22.22 -16.52
CA HIS A 194 3.91 22.70 -17.89
C HIS A 194 5.28 23.26 -18.24
N THR A 195 5.45 23.62 -19.53
CA THR A 195 6.72 24.22 -20.04
C THR A 195 7.06 25.54 -19.36
N GLU A 196 6.06 26.34 -18.99
CA GLU A 196 6.24 27.61 -18.27
C GLU A 196 6.79 27.37 -16.86
N ASP A 197 6.29 26.33 -16.18
CA ASP A 197 6.79 25.93 -14.86
C ASP A 197 8.25 25.43 -14.95
N LEU A 198 8.56 24.70 -16.02
CA LEU A 198 9.94 24.26 -16.30
C LEU A 198 10.87 25.44 -16.51
N ALA A 199 10.44 26.49 -17.22
CA ALA A 199 11.22 27.70 -17.41
C ALA A 199 11.53 28.41 -16.08
N ASN A 200 10.56 28.47 -15.17
CA ASN A 200 10.73 29.04 -13.83
C ASN A 200 11.67 28.19 -12.95
N VAL A 201 11.50 26.88 -12.95
CA VAL A 201 12.33 25.95 -12.18
C VAL A 201 13.78 25.92 -12.68
N SER A 202 14.00 26.02 -13.98
CA SER A 202 15.33 26.05 -14.58
C SER A 202 16.17 27.25 -14.16
N GLN A 203 15.54 28.31 -13.64
CA GLN A 203 16.24 29.51 -13.13
C GLN A 203 16.73 29.34 -11.69
N LEU A 204 16.29 28.33 -10.97
CA LEU A 204 16.70 28.09 -9.58
C LEU A 204 18.22 27.91 -9.47
N PRO A 205 18.89 28.68 -8.59
CA PRO A 205 20.35 28.80 -8.62
C PRO A 205 21.09 27.53 -8.18
N ARG A 206 20.44 26.64 -7.42
CA ARG A 206 21.04 25.44 -6.84
C ARG A 206 20.47 24.13 -7.39
N LEU A 207 19.61 24.18 -8.41
CA LEU A 207 18.96 22.99 -8.96
C LEU A 207 19.99 22.04 -9.61
N GLU A 208 20.14 20.86 -9.05
CA GLU A 208 21.04 19.80 -9.51
C GLU A 208 20.31 18.54 -10.01
N SER A 209 19.12 18.26 -9.47
CA SER A 209 18.35 17.07 -9.82
C SER A 209 16.91 17.44 -10.11
N LEU A 210 16.40 16.99 -11.26
CA LEU A 210 15.05 17.28 -11.73
C LEU A 210 14.40 16.03 -12.31
N ASP A 211 13.18 15.72 -11.82
CA ASP A 211 12.30 14.71 -12.40
C ASP A 211 11.03 15.37 -12.92
N ILE A 212 10.87 15.40 -14.24
CA ILE A 212 9.71 15.93 -14.95
C ILE A 212 8.92 14.82 -15.67
N SER A 213 9.11 13.58 -15.30
CA SER A 213 8.51 12.44 -15.96
C SER A 213 6.98 12.48 -15.90
N SER A 214 6.32 12.05 -16.98
CA SER A 214 4.86 12.00 -17.08
C SER A 214 4.16 13.34 -16.84
N THR A 215 4.81 14.46 -17.17
CA THR A 215 4.27 15.82 -17.06
C THR A 215 3.73 16.31 -18.41
N LEU A 216 3.20 17.54 -18.42
CA LEU A 216 2.63 18.20 -19.62
C LEU A 216 3.65 19.12 -20.33
N VAL A 217 4.94 18.92 -20.08
CA VAL A 217 6.01 19.68 -20.73
C VAL A 217 6.04 19.39 -22.23
N THR A 218 6.01 20.46 -23.03
CA THR A 218 6.03 20.39 -24.50
C THR A 218 7.39 20.74 -25.09
N ASP A 219 8.23 21.49 -24.35
CA ASP A 219 9.56 21.94 -24.75
C ASP A 219 10.51 21.93 -23.56
N ILE A 220 11.70 21.32 -23.74
CA ILE A 220 12.74 21.21 -22.71
C ILE A 220 13.89 22.22 -22.90
N SER A 221 13.78 23.17 -23.82
CA SER A 221 14.84 24.15 -24.11
C SER A 221 15.20 25.00 -22.88
N ALA A 222 14.26 25.21 -21.97
CA ALA A 222 14.50 25.92 -20.71
C ALA A 222 15.60 25.31 -19.84
N LEU A 223 15.88 23.99 -19.97
CA LEU A 223 16.95 23.30 -19.25
C LEU A 223 18.35 23.87 -19.56
N LEU A 224 18.50 24.59 -20.68
CA LEU A 224 19.75 25.25 -21.02
C LEU A 224 20.16 26.34 -20.00
N THR A 225 19.20 26.90 -19.28
CA THR A 225 19.46 27.86 -18.20
C THR A 225 20.16 27.22 -17.00
N CYS A 226 19.99 25.92 -16.78
CA CYS A 226 20.63 25.17 -15.70
C CYS A 226 21.72 24.19 -16.18
N LYS A 227 22.20 24.33 -17.41
CA LYS A 227 23.12 23.40 -18.07
C LYS A 227 24.44 23.16 -17.31
N ASP A 228 24.95 24.19 -16.59
CA ASP A 228 26.22 24.15 -15.90
C ASP A 228 26.14 23.57 -14.48
N ARG A 229 24.90 23.24 -13.99
CA ARG A 229 24.68 22.73 -12.65
C ARG A 229 23.83 21.47 -12.59
N LEU A 230 23.01 21.19 -13.61
CA LEU A 230 22.12 20.03 -13.62
C LEU A 230 22.93 18.72 -13.75
N LYS A 231 22.86 17.89 -12.72
CA LYS A 231 23.57 16.60 -12.61
C LYS A 231 22.67 15.39 -12.90
N SER A 232 21.38 15.51 -12.59
CA SER A 232 20.41 14.42 -12.75
C SER A 232 19.15 14.92 -13.43
N LEU A 233 18.77 14.27 -14.53
CA LEU A 233 17.54 14.52 -15.27
C LEU A 233 16.77 13.23 -15.50
N THR A 234 15.53 13.19 -15.01
CA THR A 234 14.59 12.11 -15.28
C THR A 234 13.42 12.70 -16.06
N MET A 235 13.20 12.19 -17.29
CA MET A 235 12.16 12.68 -18.17
C MET A 235 11.52 11.54 -18.98
N HIS A 236 11.21 10.46 -18.29
CA HIS A 236 10.53 9.33 -18.91
C HIS A 236 9.05 9.65 -19.20
N TYR A 237 8.54 9.11 -20.30
CA TYR A 237 7.12 9.16 -20.64
C TYR A 237 6.55 10.58 -20.78
N LEU A 238 7.27 11.48 -21.46
CA LEU A 238 6.79 12.83 -21.78
C LEU A 238 5.90 12.80 -23.04
N LYS A 239 4.61 12.51 -22.87
CA LYS A 239 3.64 12.37 -23.97
C LYS A 239 3.39 13.65 -24.74
N CYS A 240 3.50 14.80 -24.09
CA CYS A 240 3.16 16.11 -24.64
C CYS A 240 4.35 16.80 -25.32
N LEU A 241 5.53 16.17 -25.33
CA LEU A 241 6.72 16.75 -25.94
C LEU A 241 6.57 16.92 -27.45
N THR A 242 6.58 18.16 -27.94
CA THR A 242 6.40 18.51 -29.35
C THR A 242 7.70 18.68 -30.11
N MET A 243 8.84 18.72 -29.39
CA MET A 243 10.15 18.87 -29.98
C MET A 243 10.54 17.72 -30.90
N THR A 244 11.24 18.03 -31.97
CA THR A 244 11.86 17.01 -32.83
C THR A 244 13.07 16.38 -32.14
N LYS A 245 13.39 15.12 -32.49
CA LYS A 245 14.55 14.41 -31.92
C LYS A 245 15.86 15.19 -32.01
N PRO A 246 16.23 15.83 -33.14
CA PRO A 246 17.41 16.66 -33.21
C PRO A 246 17.40 17.83 -32.21
N GLN A 247 16.24 18.47 -31.99
CA GLN A 247 16.12 19.55 -31.02
C GLN A 247 16.34 19.04 -29.58
N ILE A 248 15.75 17.91 -29.20
CA ILE A 248 15.95 17.28 -27.88
C ILE A 248 17.43 16.95 -27.70
N LEU A 249 18.07 16.33 -28.68
CA LEU A 249 19.50 15.99 -28.64
C LEU A 249 20.40 17.22 -28.57
N ALA A 250 20.02 18.32 -29.22
CA ALA A 250 20.74 19.59 -29.16
C ALA A 250 20.72 20.20 -27.75
N VAL A 251 19.60 20.05 -27.02
CA VAL A 251 19.52 20.44 -25.60
C VAL A 251 20.39 19.52 -24.75
N ILE A 252 20.21 18.19 -24.85
CA ILE A 252 20.96 17.20 -24.05
C ILE A 252 22.47 17.35 -24.25
N ARG A 253 22.94 17.63 -25.48
CA ARG A 253 24.35 17.83 -25.79
C ARG A 253 24.98 18.97 -25.01
N GLN A 254 24.19 19.98 -24.64
CA GLN A 254 24.70 21.14 -23.90
C GLN A 254 24.72 20.89 -22.39
N LEU A 255 24.02 19.86 -21.88
CA LEU A 255 24.00 19.48 -20.46
C LEU A 255 25.27 18.68 -20.08
N LYS A 256 26.45 19.32 -20.15
CA LYS A 256 27.76 18.65 -19.96
C LYS A 256 27.99 18.17 -18.52
N CYS A 257 27.35 18.78 -17.53
CA CYS A 257 27.45 18.40 -16.12
C CYS A 257 26.57 17.19 -15.75
N LEU A 258 25.77 16.67 -16.70
CA LEU A 258 24.83 15.60 -16.42
C LEU A 258 25.56 14.28 -16.13
N LEU A 259 25.26 13.72 -14.96
CA LEU A 259 25.77 12.43 -14.48
C LEU A 259 24.71 11.32 -14.61
N HIS A 260 23.45 11.69 -14.52
CA HIS A 260 22.33 10.75 -14.55
C HIS A 260 21.26 11.21 -15.53
N LEU A 261 20.94 10.36 -16.52
CA LEU A 261 19.88 10.61 -17.49
C LEU A 261 18.94 9.40 -17.54
N ASP A 262 17.65 9.64 -17.35
CA ASP A 262 16.59 8.65 -17.58
C ASP A 262 15.65 9.17 -18.66
N ILE A 263 15.73 8.56 -19.83
CA ILE A 263 14.84 8.75 -20.97
C ILE A 263 14.12 7.46 -21.34
N SER A 264 13.97 6.56 -20.36
CA SER A 264 13.23 5.32 -20.54
C SER A 264 11.80 5.62 -20.97
N ASP A 265 11.27 4.81 -21.85
CA ASP A 265 9.95 5.03 -22.44
C ASP A 265 9.13 3.75 -22.46
N HIS A 266 7.82 3.90 -22.60
CA HIS A 266 6.94 2.76 -22.77
C HIS A 266 7.01 2.30 -24.25
N LYS A 267 7.10 0.98 -24.48
CA LYS A 267 7.12 0.36 -25.84
C LYS A 267 6.08 0.92 -26.84
N GLN A 268 5.01 1.52 -26.33
CA GLN A 268 3.91 2.05 -27.16
C GLN A 268 4.27 3.32 -27.95
N LEU A 269 5.25 4.09 -27.52
CA LEU A 269 5.55 5.40 -28.14
C LEU A 269 6.55 5.33 -29.31
N LYS A 270 7.12 4.16 -29.61
CA LYS A 270 8.08 3.94 -30.71
C LYS A 270 9.18 5.00 -30.79
N SER A 271 9.68 5.45 -29.62
CA SER A 271 10.73 6.44 -29.55
C SER A 271 12.06 5.87 -30.06
N HIS A 272 12.67 6.54 -31.01
CA HIS A 272 14.04 6.24 -31.45
C HIS A 272 15.05 7.26 -30.87
N LEU A 273 14.68 8.01 -29.85
CA LEU A 273 15.55 9.04 -29.25
C LEU A 273 16.85 8.43 -28.72
N ALA A 274 16.75 7.33 -28.00
CA ALA A 274 17.90 6.63 -27.44
C ALA A 274 18.85 6.11 -28.54
N PHE A 275 18.31 5.58 -29.64
CA PHE A 275 19.11 5.15 -30.79
C PHE A 275 19.98 6.29 -31.33
N HIS A 276 19.37 7.45 -31.58
CA HIS A 276 20.13 8.62 -32.08
C HIS A 276 21.09 9.19 -31.03
N LEU A 277 20.76 9.10 -29.75
CA LEU A 277 21.64 9.52 -28.64
C LEU A 277 22.92 8.67 -28.61
N LEU A 278 22.80 7.35 -28.71
CA LEU A 278 23.93 6.41 -28.70
C LEU A 278 24.91 6.62 -29.85
N GLN A 279 24.45 7.15 -30.98
CA GLN A 279 25.30 7.45 -32.15
C GLN A 279 26.15 8.71 -31.99
N GLN A 280 25.88 9.54 -30.98
CA GLN A 280 26.57 10.81 -30.77
C GLN A 280 27.85 10.62 -29.95
N LYS A 281 28.99 10.90 -30.51
CA LYS A 281 30.29 10.75 -29.79
C LYS A 281 30.46 11.75 -28.65
N ASP A 282 30.02 12.99 -28.85
CA ASP A 282 30.32 14.13 -27.96
C ASP A 282 29.19 14.44 -26.96
N ILE A 283 28.14 13.58 -26.88
CA ILE A 283 27.01 13.78 -25.97
C ILE A 283 27.32 13.13 -24.61
N LEU A 284 26.91 13.78 -23.52
CA LEU A 284 27.00 13.23 -22.15
C LEU A 284 28.41 12.70 -21.77
N PRO A 285 29.48 13.51 -21.83
CA PRO A 285 30.84 13.03 -21.61
C PRO A 285 31.07 12.48 -20.20
N ASN A 286 30.33 12.97 -19.19
CA ASN A 286 30.52 12.65 -17.78
C ASN A 286 29.43 11.70 -17.24
N ILE A 287 28.62 11.07 -18.11
CA ILE A 287 27.50 10.24 -17.68
C ILE A 287 27.95 9.03 -16.87
N VAL A 288 27.29 8.83 -15.73
CA VAL A 288 27.49 7.70 -14.81
C VAL A 288 26.33 6.70 -14.93
N SER A 289 25.12 7.20 -15.18
CA SER A 289 23.91 6.39 -15.28
C SER A 289 23.06 6.82 -16.46
N LEU A 290 22.77 5.89 -17.34
CA LEU A 290 21.86 6.09 -18.47
C LEU A 290 20.75 5.05 -18.44
N ASP A 291 19.49 5.49 -18.43
CA ASP A 291 18.35 4.61 -18.57
C ASP A 291 17.63 4.85 -19.89
N ILE A 292 17.67 3.85 -20.78
CA ILE A 292 17.05 3.83 -22.10
C ILE A 292 16.08 2.67 -22.28
N SER A 293 15.63 2.10 -21.15
CA SER A 293 14.68 0.98 -21.14
C SER A 293 13.41 1.31 -21.93
N GLY A 294 12.85 0.32 -22.61
CA GLY A 294 11.68 0.46 -23.46
C GLY A 294 11.95 1.04 -24.85
N SER A 295 13.17 1.47 -25.15
CA SER A 295 13.55 2.04 -26.45
C SER A 295 13.73 0.95 -27.51
N ASN A 296 13.32 1.24 -28.73
CA ASN A 296 13.44 0.33 -29.86
C ASN A 296 14.76 0.51 -30.63
N CYS A 297 15.13 -0.50 -31.41
CA CYS A 297 16.29 -0.49 -32.31
C CYS A 297 17.64 -0.27 -31.60
N ILE A 298 17.75 -0.68 -30.33
CA ILE A 298 18.99 -0.60 -29.58
C ILE A 298 19.74 -1.92 -29.74
N THR A 299 20.99 -1.85 -30.20
CA THR A 299 21.86 -3.02 -30.37
C THR A 299 22.96 -3.05 -29.32
N ASP A 300 23.43 -4.26 -28.97
CA ASP A 300 24.56 -4.44 -28.06
C ASP A 300 25.78 -3.65 -28.49
N ALA A 301 26.15 -3.71 -29.76
CA ALA A 301 27.31 -2.99 -30.31
C ALA A 301 27.22 -1.46 -30.11
N ALA A 302 26.04 -0.87 -30.28
CA ALA A 302 25.84 0.57 -30.09
C ALA A 302 25.99 0.95 -28.62
N VAL A 303 25.44 0.16 -27.69
CA VAL A 303 25.53 0.39 -26.26
C VAL A 303 26.98 0.18 -25.77
N GLU A 304 27.63 -0.89 -26.19
CA GLU A 304 29.03 -1.16 -25.86
C GLU A 304 29.94 -0.01 -26.31
N LEU A 305 29.82 0.45 -27.57
CA LEU A 305 30.62 1.57 -28.08
C LEU A 305 30.38 2.84 -27.26
N PHE A 306 29.13 3.12 -26.91
CA PHE A 306 28.78 4.27 -26.07
C PHE A 306 29.42 4.19 -24.67
N ILE A 307 29.38 3.02 -24.04
CA ILE A 307 29.95 2.78 -22.72
C ILE A 307 31.48 2.83 -22.76
N ARG A 308 32.13 2.29 -23.81
CA ARG A 308 33.59 2.34 -23.97
C ARG A 308 34.14 3.78 -24.09
N GLN A 309 33.34 4.66 -24.66
CA GLN A 309 33.67 6.09 -24.78
C GLN A 309 33.44 6.86 -23.45
N ARG A 310 32.79 6.25 -22.44
CA ARG A 310 32.45 6.90 -21.17
C ARG A 310 32.85 6.03 -19.98
N PRO A 311 34.13 6.07 -19.59
CA PRO A 311 34.67 5.16 -18.57
C PRO A 311 34.06 5.33 -17.20
N ALA A 312 33.40 6.47 -16.90
CA ALA A 312 32.71 6.74 -15.64
C ALA A 312 31.36 6.01 -15.52
N MET A 313 30.88 5.35 -16.58
CA MET A 313 29.58 4.72 -16.59
C MET A 313 29.51 3.51 -15.67
N GLN A 314 28.55 3.51 -14.73
CA GLN A 314 28.32 2.50 -13.71
C GLN A 314 26.94 1.82 -13.83
N PHE A 315 25.99 2.43 -14.54
CA PHE A 315 24.67 1.88 -14.70
C PHE A 315 24.12 2.12 -16.12
N VAL A 316 23.46 1.09 -16.66
CA VAL A 316 22.65 1.21 -17.88
C VAL A 316 21.33 0.44 -17.72
N GLY A 317 20.21 1.10 -18.07
CA GLY A 317 18.89 0.51 -18.17
C GLY A 317 18.60 0.08 -19.60
N LEU A 318 18.38 -1.21 -19.80
CA LEU A 318 18.14 -1.88 -21.12
C LEU A 318 16.90 -2.78 -21.10
N LEU A 319 16.08 -2.73 -20.04
CA LEU A 319 14.89 -3.56 -19.97
C LEU A 319 13.91 -3.22 -21.11
N ALA A 320 13.32 -4.23 -21.71
CA ALA A 320 12.43 -4.07 -22.86
C ALA A 320 13.11 -3.42 -24.09
N THR A 321 14.41 -3.65 -24.26
CA THR A 321 15.18 -3.34 -25.48
C THR A 321 15.70 -4.64 -26.11
N ASP A 322 16.30 -4.53 -27.29
CA ASP A 322 16.96 -5.68 -27.97
C ASP A 322 18.43 -5.83 -27.56
N ALA A 323 18.90 -5.04 -26.59
CA ALA A 323 20.29 -5.04 -26.09
C ALA A 323 20.41 -5.62 -24.68
N GLY A 324 21.65 -5.92 -24.27
CA GLY A 324 22.01 -6.45 -22.96
C GLY A 324 22.41 -7.92 -22.98
N TYR A 325 22.46 -8.54 -24.15
CA TYR A 325 22.70 -9.99 -24.32
C TYR A 325 24.20 -10.33 -24.53
N SER A 326 25.01 -9.38 -24.91
CA SER A 326 26.47 -9.58 -25.09
C SER A 326 27.17 -9.83 -23.76
N ASP A 327 28.24 -10.67 -23.80
CA ASP A 327 29.11 -10.96 -22.67
C ASP A 327 29.78 -9.73 -22.07
N PHE A 328 29.89 -8.64 -22.84
CA PHE A 328 30.41 -7.37 -22.36
C PHE A 328 29.68 -6.88 -21.11
N PHE A 329 28.36 -7.03 -21.04
CA PHE A 329 27.54 -6.52 -19.93
C PHE A 329 27.69 -7.35 -18.65
N THR A 330 28.21 -8.56 -18.77
CA THR A 330 28.49 -9.44 -17.61
C THR A 330 29.95 -9.36 -17.15
N THR A 331 30.87 -9.07 -18.05
CA THR A 331 32.31 -9.07 -17.80
C THR A 331 32.86 -7.73 -17.35
N LYS A 332 32.18 -6.62 -17.72
CA LYS A 332 32.64 -5.27 -17.34
C LYS A 332 32.46 -5.04 -15.84
N GLN A 333 33.56 -4.98 -15.09
CA GLN A 333 33.57 -4.67 -13.67
C GLN A 333 32.98 -3.29 -13.38
N GLY A 334 32.18 -3.19 -12.32
CA GLY A 334 31.57 -1.93 -11.87
C GLY A 334 30.35 -1.45 -12.66
N LEU A 335 29.95 -2.15 -13.74
CA LEU A 335 28.75 -1.83 -14.50
C LEU A 335 27.55 -2.64 -13.97
N ARG A 336 26.50 -1.93 -13.56
CA ARG A 336 25.19 -2.54 -13.26
C ARG A 336 24.27 -2.37 -14.47
N VAL A 337 23.55 -3.43 -14.81
CA VAL A 337 22.63 -3.44 -15.95
C VAL A 337 21.24 -3.86 -15.50
N ALA A 338 20.25 -3.01 -15.69
CA ALA A 338 18.84 -3.38 -15.52
C ALA A 338 18.30 -3.82 -16.90
N GLY A 339 18.17 -5.12 -17.09
CA GLY A 339 17.83 -5.70 -18.40
C GLY A 339 17.05 -7.01 -18.28
N GLY A 340 16.90 -7.71 -19.40
CA GLY A 340 16.15 -8.96 -19.49
C GLY A 340 17.00 -10.17 -19.90
N ALA A 341 18.31 -10.03 -20.08
CA ALA A 341 19.14 -11.06 -20.68
C ALA A 341 19.58 -12.18 -19.71
N ASN A 342 19.62 -11.89 -18.43
CA ASN A 342 20.00 -12.89 -17.40
C ASN A 342 19.46 -12.50 -16.03
N MET A 343 19.57 -13.42 -15.06
CA MET A 343 19.01 -13.28 -13.71
C MET A 343 19.53 -12.06 -12.95
N SER A 344 20.79 -11.69 -13.11
CA SER A 344 21.38 -10.49 -12.48
C SER A 344 20.76 -9.22 -13.01
N GLN A 345 20.59 -9.11 -14.32
CA GLN A 345 19.95 -7.97 -14.98
C GLN A 345 18.48 -7.87 -14.63
N ILE A 346 17.75 -9.00 -14.57
CA ILE A 346 16.34 -9.05 -14.17
C ILE A 346 16.19 -8.63 -12.71
N SER A 347 17.07 -9.08 -11.82
CA SER A 347 17.08 -8.67 -10.42
C SER A 347 17.29 -7.17 -10.25
N GLU A 348 18.22 -6.58 -11.01
CA GLU A 348 18.46 -5.14 -11.02
C GLU A 348 17.24 -4.39 -11.58
N ALA A 349 16.61 -4.90 -12.64
CA ALA A 349 15.41 -4.32 -13.23
C ALA A 349 14.22 -4.34 -12.25
N LEU A 350 13.97 -5.45 -11.56
CA LEU A 350 12.93 -5.56 -10.53
C LEU A 350 13.15 -4.59 -9.37
N SER A 351 14.40 -4.39 -8.96
CA SER A 351 14.76 -3.42 -7.93
C SER A 351 14.51 -1.99 -8.39
N ARG A 352 14.96 -1.64 -9.59
CA ARG A 352 14.89 -0.27 -10.13
C ARG A 352 13.47 0.14 -10.48
N TYR A 353 12.71 -0.73 -11.15
CA TYR A 353 11.40 -0.38 -11.74
C TYR A 353 10.21 -0.77 -10.88
N ARG A 354 10.40 -1.07 -9.59
CA ARG A 354 9.33 -1.51 -8.68
C ARG A 354 8.10 -0.61 -8.63
N ASN A 355 8.24 0.67 -8.98
CA ASN A 355 7.15 1.66 -9.02
C ASN A 355 6.66 1.96 -10.45
N ARG A 356 7.19 1.28 -11.47
CA ARG A 356 6.85 1.47 -12.88
C ARG A 356 6.21 0.19 -13.42
N SER A 357 4.87 0.14 -13.40
CA SER A 357 4.09 -1.06 -13.72
C SER A 357 4.44 -1.69 -15.07
N CYS A 358 4.67 -0.87 -16.11
CA CYS A 358 5.01 -1.35 -17.44
C CYS A 358 6.34 -2.12 -17.49
N PHE A 359 7.38 -1.60 -16.82
CA PHE A 359 8.67 -2.27 -16.76
C PHE A 359 8.66 -3.45 -15.80
N MET A 360 7.87 -3.35 -14.74
CA MET A 360 7.72 -4.47 -13.81
C MET A 360 7.06 -5.68 -14.47
N LYS A 361 6.04 -5.47 -15.31
CA LYS A 361 5.42 -6.54 -16.09
C LYS A 361 6.45 -7.25 -16.99
N GLU A 362 7.28 -6.50 -17.70
CA GLU A 362 8.31 -7.06 -18.57
C GLU A 362 9.38 -7.83 -17.76
N ALA A 363 9.84 -7.26 -16.63
CA ALA A 363 10.83 -7.91 -15.78
C ALA A 363 10.29 -9.21 -15.18
N LEU A 364 9.03 -9.24 -14.75
CA LEU A 364 8.38 -10.45 -14.23
C LEU A 364 8.18 -11.49 -15.34
N TYR A 365 7.82 -11.08 -16.56
CA TYR A 365 7.71 -11.98 -17.71
C TYR A 365 9.08 -12.61 -18.03
N ARG A 366 10.15 -11.82 -18.09
CA ARG A 366 11.51 -12.33 -18.31
C ARG A 366 11.95 -13.27 -17.19
N LEU A 367 11.62 -12.93 -15.94
CA LEU A 367 11.87 -13.82 -14.81
C LEU A 367 11.20 -15.18 -15.01
N PHE A 368 9.92 -15.18 -15.36
CA PHE A 368 9.17 -16.41 -15.57
C PHE A 368 9.81 -17.27 -16.68
N THR A 369 10.20 -16.65 -17.80
CA THR A 369 10.83 -17.37 -18.92
C THR A 369 12.22 -17.91 -18.54
N GLU A 370 13.02 -17.17 -17.80
CA GLU A 370 14.35 -17.59 -17.34
C GLU A 370 14.28 -18.69 -16.28
N THR A 371 13.34 -18.61 -15.34
CA THR A 371 13.20 -19.62 -14.28
C THR A 371 12.76 -20.98 -14.80
N LEU A 372 12.11 -21.03 -15.96
CA LEU A 372 11.74 -22.27 -16.63
C LEU A 372 12.97 -22.96 -17.31
N SER A 373 14.04 -22.22 -17.60
CA SER A 373 15.19 -22.69 -18.40
C SER A 373 16.44 -23.04 -17.59
N MET A 374 16.57 -22.73 -16.27
CA MET A 374 17.85 -22.79 -15.58
C MET A 374 17.94 -23.72 -14.33
N LYS A 375 19.07 -24.44 -14.23
CA LYS A 375 19.63 -24.95 -12.95
C LYS A 375 20.39 -23.80 -12.26
N VAL A 376 19.80 -23.17 -11.23
CA VAL A 376 20.30 -21.90 -10.64
C VAL A 376 21.01 -22.09 -9.30
N THR A 377 22.08 -21.35 -9.07
CA THR A 377 22.84 -21.27 -7.79
C THR A 377 22.13 -20.42 -6.74
N MET A 378 22.06 -20.90 -5.51
CA MET A 378 21.21 -20.41 -4.39
C MET A 378 21.14 -18.89 -4.11
N PRO A 379 22.23 -18.09 -4.02
CA PRO A 379 22.16 -16.69 -3.57
C PRO A 379 21.47 -15.74 -4.55
N ALA A 380 21.64 -15.97 -5.86
CA ALA A 380 20.98 -15.15 -6.89
C ALA A 380 19.46 -15.36 -6.89
N ILE A 381 19.00 -16.59 -6.65
CA ILE A 381 17.57 -16.91 -6.54
C ILE A 381 16.93 -16.18 -5.36
N LEU A 382 17.55 -16.19 -4.18
CA LEU A 382 17.00 -15.53 -2.99
C LEU A 382 16.82 -14.02 -3.19
N LYS A 383 17.79 -13.34 -3.81
CA LYS A 383 17.68 -11.92 -4.13
C LYS A 383 16.54 -11.65 -5.10
N LEU A 384 16.36 -12.49 -6.08
CA LEU A 384 15.33 -12.40 -7.08
C LEU A 384 13.94 -12.64 -6.49
N GLN A 385 13.78 -13.71 -5.72
CA GLN A 385 12.54 -14.04 -5.00
C GLN A 385 12.13 -12.90 -4.07
N LYS A 386 13.09 -12.33 -3.34
CA LYS A 386 12.85 -11.14 -2.52
C LYS A 386 12.29 -9.97 -3.34
N ASN A 387 12.90 -9.66 -4.48
CA ASN A 387 12.45 -8.56 -5.34
C ASN A 387 11.07 -8.83 -5.94
N CYS A 388 10.76 -10.07 -6.30
CA CYS A 388 9.42 -10.47 -6.75
C CYS A 388 8.37 -10.27 -5.66
N LEU A 389 8.62 -10.77 -4.46
CA LEU A 389 7.71 -10.60 -3.33
C LEU A 389 7.51 -9.13 -2.99
N LEU A 390 8.57 -8.32 -2.97
CA LEU A 390 8.48 -6.87 -2.78
C LEU A 390 7.65 -6.18 -3.86
N SER A 391 7.76 -6.62 -5.10
CA SER A 391 6.97 -6.07 -6.21
C SER A 391 5.49 -6.36 -6.05
N LEU A 392 5.14 -7.58 -5.64
CA LEU A 392 3.76 -7.99 -5.37
C LEU A 392 3.14 -7.30 -4.14
N THR A 393 3.93 -6.60 -3.31
CA THR A 393 3.39 -5.75 -2.25
C THR A 393 3.04 -4.33 -2.73
N ASN A 394 3.42 -3.95 -3.94
CA ASN A 394 3.15 -2.62 -4.49
C ASN A 394 1.72 -2.53 -5.02
N SER A 395 0.93 -1.61 -4.46
CA SER A 395 -0.48 -1.42 -4.85
C SER A 395 -0.67 -1.08 -6.34
N ARG A 396 0.25 -0.31 -6.94
CA ARG A 396 0.19 0.01 -8.38
C ARG A 396 0.41 -1.22 -9.23
N ILE A 397 1.37 -2.08 -8.86
CA ILE A 397 1.62 -3.33 -9.58
C ILE A 397 0.41 -4.25 -9.47
N LEU A 398 -0.19 -4.36 -8.30
CA LEU A 398 -1.38 -5.17 -8.08
C LEU A 398 -2.61 -4.69 -8.85
N VAL A 399 -2.74 -3.37 -9.08
CA VAL A 399 -3.89 -2.77 -9.78
C VAL A 399 -3.61 -2.64 -11.28
N ASP A 400 -2.44 -2.10 -11.66
CA ASP A 400 -2.17 -1.63 -13.01
C ASP A 400 -1.49 -2.70 -13.89
N VAL A 401 -0.84 -3.72 -13.29
CA VAL A 401 -0.19 -4.78 -14.05
C VAL A 401 -1.13 -5.97 -14.22
N PRO A 402 -1.54 -6.31 -15.44
CA PRO A 402 -2.31 -7.51 -15.70
C PRO A 402 -1.39 -8.75 -15.57
N PHE A 403 -1.52 -9.48 -14.47
CA PHE A 403 -0.89 -10.78 -14.28
C PHE A 403 -1.92 -11.78 -13.76
N ASP A 404 -1.65 -13.07 -13.93
CA ASP A 404 -2.49 -14.10 -13.37
C ASP A 404 -2.30 -14.19 -11.85
N ARG A 405 -3.34 -13.76 -11.12
CA ARG A 405 -3.33 -13.74 -9.66
C ARG A 405 -3.37 -15.14 -9.05
N PHE A 406 -4.00 -16.07 -9.75
CA PHE A 406 -4.10 -17.46 -9.33
C PHE A 406 -2.72 -18.14 -9.39
N ASP A 407 -2.03 -18.01 -10.53
CA ASP A 407 -0.67 -18.53 -10.67
C ASP A 407 0.32 -17.86 -9.72
N ALA A 408 0.21 -16.56 -9.51
CA ALA A 408 1.01 -15.85 -8.52
C ALA A 408 0.77 -16.37 -7.10
N ALA A 409 -0.48 -16.60 -6.72
CA ALA A 409 -0.84 -17.16 -5.41
C ALA A 409 -0.28 -18.57 -5.24
N ARG A 410 -0.43 -19.44 -6.24
CA ARG A 410 0.16 -20.82 -6.26
C ARG A 410 1.67 -20.75 -6.03
N PHE A 411 2.36 -19.89 -6.78
CA PHE A 411 3.81 -19.76 -6.68
C PHE A 411 4.24 -19.32 -5.28
N VAL A 412 3.62 -18.29 -4.73
CA VAL A 412 3.97 -17.75 -3.41
C VAL A 412 3.66 -18.77 -2.29
N MET A 413 2.53 -19.45 -2.36
CA MET A 413 2.17 -20.49 -1.39
C MET A 413 3.13 -21.69 -1.46
N ARG A 414 3.47 -22.15 -2.67
CA ARG A 414 4.47 -23.20 -2.86
C ARG A 414 5.84 -22.79 -2.33
N TRP A 415 6.20 -21.53 -2.53
CA TRP A 415 7.44 -20.99 -2.00
C TRP A 415 7.42 -20.95 -0.47
N LEU A 416 6.34 -20.47 0.14
CA LEU A 416 6.14 -20.40 1.59
C LEU A 416 6.32 -21.78 2.25
N CYS A 417 5.78 -22.83 1.62
CA CYS A 417 5.88 -24.22 2.12
C CYS A 417 7.28 -24.84 1.98
N LYS A 418 8.22 -24.22 1.25
CA LYS A 418 9.54 -24.79 0.96
C LYS A 418 10.71 -24.05 1.59
N HIS A 419 10.50 -22.85 2.12
CA HIS A 419 11.57 -21.96 2.53
C HIS A 419 11.35 -21.39 3.93
N GLU A 420 12.36 -21.56 4.78
CA GLU A 420 12.33 -21.17 6.21
C GLU A 420 12.99 -19.81 6.50
N ASN A 421 13.32 -19.00 5.49
CA ASN A 421 13.95 -17.70 5.72
C ASN A 421 12.96 -16.71 6.39
N PRO A 422 13.16 -16.30 7.67
CA PRO A 422 12.17 -15.52 8.42
C PRO A 422 11.83 -14.17 7.78
N LYS A 423 12.83 -13.49 7.18
CA LYS A 423 12.63 -12.20 6.53
C LYS A 423 11.76 -12.29 5.27
N MET A 424 11.95 -13.37 4.52
CA MET A 424 11.17 -13.62 3.32
C MET A 424 9.81 -14.24 3.64
N GLN A 425 9.71 -14.97 4.74
CA GLN A 425 8.45 -15.52 5.25
C GLN A 425 7.45 -14.40 5.55
N THR A 426 7.87 -13.31 6.23
CA THR A 426 7.02 -12.13 6.45
C THR A 426 6.50 -11.54 5.14
N MET A 427 7.34 -11.44 4.11
CA MET A 427 6.91 -10.95 2.79
C MET A 427 5.94 -11.92 2.13
N ALA A 428 6.23 -13.22 2.18
CA ALA A 428 5.41 -14.24 1.55
C ALA A 428 4.01 -14.33 2.19
N VAL A 429 3.90 -14.34 3.51
CA VAL A 429 2.59 -14.34 4.19
C VAL A 429 1.78 -13.10 3.88
N SER A 430 2.45 -11.99 3.74
CA SER A 430 1.85 -10.73 3.37
C SER A 430 1.29 -10.75 1.94
N VAL A 431 2.10 -11.19 0.98
CA VAL A 431 1.66 -11.35 -0.41
C VAL A 431 0.52 -12.38 -0.48
N THR A 432 0.63 -13.49 0.24
CA THR A 432 -0.44 -14.49 0.34
C THR A 432 -1.73 -13.85 0.84
N SER A 433 -1.68 -13.01 1.88
CA SER A 433 -2.87 -12.35 2.40
C SER A 433 -3.53 -11.41 1.37
N ILE A 434 -2.75 -10.73 0.54
CA ILE A 434 -3.26 -9.83 -0.50
C ILE A 434 -3.87 -10.61 -1.66
N LEU A 435 -3.16 -11.62 -2.15
CA LEU A 435 -3.61 -12.43 -3.29
C LEU A 435 -4.84 -13.26 -2.92
N ALA A 436 -4.87 -13.85 -1.72
CA ALA A 436 -6.04 -14.57 -1.22
C ALA A 436 -7.32 -13.75 -1.25
N LEU A 437 -7.24 -12.44 -0.94
CA LEU A 437 -8.39 -11.54 -1.04
C LEU A 437 -8.88 -11.32 -2.49
N GLN A 438 -7.98 -11.49 -3.47
CA GLN A 438 -8.27 -11.23 -4.88
C GLN A 438 -8.72 -12.46 -5.66
N LEU A 439 -8.52 -13.67 -5.11
CA LEU A 439 -8.99 -14.92 -5.72
C LEU A 439 -10.49 -15.09 -5.49
N SER A 440 -11.18 -15.66 -6.48
CA SER A 440 -12.55 -16.09 -6.27
C SER A 440 -12.60 -17.35 -5.36
N PRO A 441 -13.74 -17.63 -4.70
CA PRO A 441 -13.90 -18.87 -3.90
C PRO A 441 -13.59 -20.13 -4.70
N GLN A 442 -14.00 -20.18 -5.97
CA GLN A 442 -13.74 -21.30 -6.86
C GLN A 442 -12.23 -21.44 -7.15
N GLN A 443 -11.55 -20.34 -7.41
CA GLN A 443 -10.09 -20.34 -7.59
C GLN A 443 -9.38 -20.81 -6.32
N THR A 444 -9.81 -20.36 -5.14
CA THR A 444 -9.24 -20.80 -3.86
C THR A 444 -9.42 -22.32 -3.68
N ALA A 445 -10.59 -22.86 -3.99
CA ALA A 445 -10.87 -24.29 -3.89
C ALA A 445 -10.03 -25.16 -4.87
N HIS A 446 -9.61 -24.58 -6.01
CA HIS A 446 -8.78 -25.26 -7.01
C HIS A 446 -7.26 -25.11 -6.76
N LEU A 447 -6.83 -24.47 -5.68
CA LEU A 447 -5.42 -24.39 -5.33
C LEU A 447 -4.90 -25.74 -4.82
N GLU A 448 -4.06 -26.40 -5.59
CA GLU A 448 -3.42 -27.66 -5.19
C GLU A 448 -2.58 -27.51 -3.92
N GLU A 449 -2.01 -26.33 -3.73
CA GLU A 449 -1.17 -25.98 -2.60
C GLU A 449 -1.96 -25.59 -1.33
N LEU A 450 -3.29 -25.48 -1.39
CA LEU A 450 -4.13 -24.93 -0.32
C LEU A 450 -3.93 -25.63 1.02
N PHE A 451 -3.96 -26.98 1.02
CA PHE A 451 -3.79 -27.77 2.24
C PHE A 451 -2.43 -27.49 2.91
N MET A 452 -1.35 -27.52 2.12
CA MET A 452 0.01 -27.29 2.62
C MET A 452 0.20 -25.84 3.06
N ALA A 453 -0.37 -24.88 2.33
CA ALA A 453 -0.32 -23.47 2.69
C ALA A 453 -1.04 -23.18 4.01
N VAL A 454 -2.24 -23.72 4.21
CA VAL A 454 -2.98 -23.60 5.49
C VAL A 454 -2.19 -24.21 6.64
N LYS A 455 -1.61 -25.41 6.43
CA LYS A 455 -0.77 -26.08 7.41
C LYS A 455 0.46 -25.24 7.79
N GLU A 456 1.16 -24.69 6.81
CA GLU A 456 2.34 -23.85 7.03
C GLU A 456 1.99 -22.55 7.74
N LEU A 457 0.90 -21.88 7.33
CA LEU A 457 0.42 -20.67 8.00
C LEU A 457 0.08 -20.96 9.47
N LEU A 458 -0.56 -22.08 9.77
CA LEU A 458 -0.83 -22.51 11.16
C LEU A 458 0.45 -22.81 11.95
N ALA A 459 1.47 -23.42 11.30
CA ALA A 459 2.76 -23.64 11.94
C ALA A 459 3.46 -22.32 12.31
N ILE A 460 3.38 -21.30 11.44
CA ILE A 460 3.89 -19.94 11.72
C ILE A 460 3.13 -19.32 12.90
N VAL A 461 1.79 -19.39 12.92
CA VAL A 461 0.99 -18.89 14.04
C VAL A 461 1.39 -19.55 15.34
N LYS A 462 1.49 -20.90 15.36
CA LYS A 462 1.89 -21.68 16.53
C LYS A 462 3.29 -21.29 17.04
N GLN A 463 4.24 -21.15 16.13
CA GLN A 463 5.60 -20.72 16.46
C GLN A 463 5.58 -19.34 17.12
N LYS A 464 4.93 -18.35 16.50
CA LYS A 464 4.86 -16.98 17.01
C LYS A 464 4.16 -16.90 18.36
N THR A 465 3.11 -17.70 18.56
CA THR A 465 2.41 -17.80 19.85
C THR A 465 3.30 -18.40 20.93
N THR A 466 4.02 -19.48 20.62
CA THR A 466 4.95 -20.12 21.54
C THR A 466 6.11 -19.19 21.93
N GLU A 467 6.60 -18.40 20.98
CA GLU A 467 7.65 -17.40 21.19
C GLU A 467 7.14 -16.09 21.85
N ASN A 468 5.82 -15.97 22.07
CA ASN A 468 5.13 -14.78 22.56
C ASN A 468 5.47 -13.50 21.76
N LEU A 469 5.44 -13.63 20.42
CA LEU A 469 5.78 -12.56 19.47
C LEU A 469 4.54 -12.05 18.73
N ASP A 470 4.09 -10.85 19.08
CA ASP A 470 2.99 -10.11 18.45
C ASP A 470 3.45 -9.26 17.24
N ASP A 471 4.28 -9.83 16.41
CA ASP A 471 4.89 -9.12 15.29
C ASP A 471 3.98 -9.04 14.04
N VAL A 472 4.47 -8.27 13.06
CA VAL A 472 3.79 -8.08 11.77
C VAL A 472 3.58 -9.41 11.03
N THR A 473 4.46 -10.41 11.24
CA THR A 473 4.33 -11.72 10.62
C THR A 473 3.10 -12.46 11.14
N LEU A 474 2.88 -12.46 12.46
CA LEU A 474 1.69 -13.05 13.06
C LEU A 474 0.42 -12.42 12.52
N LEU A 475 0.34 -11.08 12.49
CA LEU A 475 -0.83 -10.35 12.00
C LEU A 475 -1.15 -10.66 10.54
N PHE A 476 -0.13 -10.74 9.67
CA PHE A 476 -0.36 -11.08 8.25
C PHE A 476 -0.67 -12.55 8.04
N THR A 477 -0.12 -13.43 8.88
CA THR A 477 -0.42 -14.85 8.80
C THR A 477 -1.89 -15.11 9.18
N LEU A 478 -2.36 -14.53 10.27
CA LEU A 478 -3.77 -14.59 10.65
C LEU A 478 -4.69 -13.99 9.58
N LYS A 479 -4.27 -12.88 8.98
CA LYS A 479 -5.01 -12.26 7.87
C LYS A 479 -5.02 -13.12 6.60
N ALA A 480 -3.92 -13.82 6.30
CA ALA A 480 -3.88 -14.74 5.17
C ALA A 480 -4.85 -15.92 5.38
N LEU A 481 -4.87 -16.49 6.57
CA LEU A 481 -5.83 -17.54 6.95
C LEU A 481 -7.27 -17.04 6.87
N TRP A 482 -7.56 -15.85 7.39
CA TRP A 482 -8.89 -15.24 7.30
C TRP A 482 -9.35 -15.07 5.85
N ASN A 483 -8.49 -14.50 4.98
CA ASN A 483 -8.82 -14.28 3.58
C ASN A 483 -8.93 -15.58 2.77
N LEU A 484 -8.16 -16.62 3.10
CA LEU A 484 -8.25 -17.93 2.44
C LEU A 484 -9.53 -18.69 2.83
N THR A 485 -10.00 -18.53 4.04
CA THR A 485 -11.21 -19.19 4.55
C THR A 485 -12.50 -18.48 4.15
N ASP A 486 -12.42 -17.21 3.71
CA ASP A 486 -13.57 -16.42 3.29
C ASP A 486 -14.26 -17.06 2.06
N GLU A 487 -15.52 -17.53 2.26
CA GLU A 487 -16.32 -18.31 1.30
C GLU A 487 -15.61 -19.56 0.72
N SER A 488 -14.67 -20.14 1.47
CA SER A 488 -13.95 -21.34 1.05
C SER A 488 -14.11 -22.49 2.06
N PRO A 489 -15.15 -23.33 1.92
CA PRO A 489 -15.34 -24.50 2.80
C PRO A 489 -14.15 -25.45 2.79
N ALA A 490 -13.42 -25.56 1.67
CA ALA A 490 -12.21 -26.37 1.57
C ALA A 490 -11.09 -25.84 2.49
N ALA A 491 -10.84 -24.53 2.47
CA ALA A 491 -9.85 -23.92 3.37
C ALA A 491 -10.27 -24.02 4.84
N CYS A 492 -11.56 -23.82 5.15
CA CYS A 492 -12.10 -24.02 6.50
C CYS A 492 -11.90 -25.47 6.97
N LYS A 493 -12.14 -26.46 6.11
CA LYS A 493 -11.92 -27.88 6.40
C LYS A 493 -10.42 -28.14 6.68
N HIS A 494 -9.54 -27.65 5.83
CA HIS A 494 -8.08 -27.82 6.04
C HIS A 494 -7.59 -27.14 7.32
N PHE A 495 -8.18 -25.99 7.70
CA PHE A 495 -7.89 -25.35 8.97
C PHE A 495 -8.24 -26.26 10.16
N ILE A 496 -9.44 -26.86 10.15
CA ILE A 496 -9.87 -27.78 11.20
C ILE A 496 -8.99 -29.05 11.25
N GLU A 497 -8.69 -29.65 10.09
CA GLU A 497 -7.86 -30.85 9.97
C GLU A 497 -6.44 -30.66 10.49
N ASN A 498 -5.91 -29.42 10.45
CA ASN A 498 -4.57 -29.08 10.93
C ASN A 498 -4.56 -28.48 12.35
N GLN A 499 -5.53 -28.83 13.19
CA GLN A 499 -5.63 -28.37 14.60
C GLN A 499 -5.70 -26.83 14.73
N GLY A 500 -6.32 -26.18 13.76
CA GLY A 500 -6.38 -24.71 13.72
C GLY A 500 -7.14 -24.13 14.90
N LEU A 501 -8.17 -24.80 15.42
CA LEU A 501 -8.96 -24.32 16.58
C LEU A 501 -8.08 -24.23 17.84
N GLU A 502 -7.34 -25.29 18.15
CA GLU A 502 -6.48 -25.35 19.31
C GLU A 502 -5.40 -24.26 19.23
N ILE A 503 -4.84 -24.04 18.04
CA ILE A 503 -3.81 -23.01 17.82
C ILE A 503 -4.39 -21.59 18.04
N VAL A 504 -5.57 -21.30 17.47
CA VAL A 504 -6.12 -19.93 17.61
C VAL A 504 -6.70 -19.65 19.00
N ILE A 505 -7.12 -20.68 19.73
CA ILE A 505 -7.48 -20.51 21.15
C ILE A 505 -6.24 -20.15 21.96
N GLN A 506 -5.10 -20.82 21.75
CA GLN A 506 -3.83 -20.43 22.37
C GLN A 506 -3.42 -18.98 22.01
N VAL A 507 -3.69 -18.52 20.79
CA VAL A 507 -3.46 -17.12 20.38
C VAL A 507 -4.31 -16.18 21.23
N LEU A 508 -5.61 -16.48 21.43
CA LEU A 508 -6.52 -15.66 22.24
C LEU A 508 -6.15 -15.65 23.74
N GLU A 509 -5.54 -16.74 24.23
CA GLU A 509 -5.04 -16.84 25.60
C GLU A 509 -3.73 -16.07 25.81
N THR A 510 -2.91 -15.99 24.75
CA THR A 510 -1.57 -15.39 24.81
C THR A 510 -1.62 -13.88 24.56
N PHE A 511 -2.46 -13.41 23.62
CA PHE A 511 -2.47 -12.04 23.15
C PHE A 511 -3.81 -11.35 23.42
N SER A 512 -3.75 -10.19 24.07
CA SER A 512 -4.94 -9.36 24.39
C SER A 512 -5.16 -8.22 23.39
N GLU A 513 -4.28 -8.03 22.40
CA GLU A 513 -4.36 -6.96 21.42
C GLU A 513 -5.58 -7.15 20.50
N SER A 514 -6.43 -6.13 20.43
CA SER A 514 -7.64 -6.13 19.61
C SER A 514 -7.38 -6.42 18.13
N ALA A 515 -6.22 -6.01 17.62
CA ALA A 515 -5.78 -6.28 16.26
C ALA A 515 -5.59 -7.78 15.97
N ILE A 516 -5.10 -8.55 16.94
CA ILE A 516 -4.94 -10.01 16.85
C ILE A 516 -6.29 -10.68 17.06
N GLN A 517 -7.00 -10.31 18.12
CA GLN A 517 -8.31 -10.88 18.46
C GLN A 517 -9.30 -10.75 17.31
N SER A 518 -9.39 -9.57 16.66
CA SER A 518 -10.29 -9.36 15.53
C SER A 518 -9.97 -10.27 14.33
N LYS A 519 -8.69 -10.57 14.07
CA LYS A 519 -8.30 -11.46 12.96
C LYS A 519 -8.65 -12.92 13.27
N VAL A 520 -8.42 -13.35 14.51
CA VAL A 520 -8.82 -14.68 14.96
C VAL A 520 -10.34 -14.85 14.91
N LEU A 521 -11.09 -13.89 15.43
CA LEU A 521 -12.55 -13.96 15.41
C LEU A 521 -13.12 -13.87 13.98
N GLY A 522 -12.54 -13.04 13.09
CA GLY A 522 -12.94 -13.01 11.68
C GLY A 522 -12.72 -14.35 10.98
N LEU A 523 -11.60 -15.02 11.27
CA LEU A 523 -11.33 -16.37 10.78
C LEU A 523 -12.32 -17.39 11.34
N LEU A 524 -12.61 -17.36 12.64
CA LEU A 524 -13.60 -18.26 13.26
C LEU A 524 -15.03 -17.98 12.76
N ASN A 525 -15.34 -16.73 12.43
CA ASN A 525 -16.64 -16.40 11.81
C ASN A 525 -16.82 -17.09 10.45
N ASN A 526 -15.80 -17.09 9.59
CA ASN A 526 -15.84 -17.81 8.32
C ASN A 526 -16.09 -19.33 8.51
N ILE A 527 -15.55 -19.92 9.58
CA ILE A 527 -15.77 -21.34 9.90
C ILE A 527 -17.19 -21.56 10.42
N ALA A 528 -17.73 -20.62 11.22
CA ALA A 528 -19.09 -20.68 11.73
C ALA A 528 -20.15 -20.62 10.61
N GLU A 529 -19.84 -19.95 9.50
CA GLU A 529 -20.69 -19.88 8.29
C GLU A 529 -20.75 -21.22 7.55
N VAL A 530 -19.77 -22.11 7.73
CA VAL A 530 -19.76 -23.44 7.09
C VAL A 530 -20.52 -24.44 7.96
N ARG A 531 -21.75 -24.74 7.56
CA ARG A 531 -22.68 -25.56 8.33
C ARG A 531 -22.12 -26.92 8.77
N GLU A 532 -21.34 -27.58 7.93
CA GLU A 532 -20.72 -28.88 8.20
C GLU A 532 -19.62 -28.80 9.26
N LEU A 533 -19.04 -27.63 9.46
CA LEU A 533 -17.93 -27.40 10.39
C LEU A 533 -18.35 -26.67 11.67
N SER A 534 -19.50 -25.99 11.66
CA SER A 534 -19.97 -25.18 12.78
C SER A 534 -20.07 -25.96 14.09
N SER A 535 -20.39 -27.27 14.04
CA SER A 535 -20.42 -28.16 15.20
C SER A 535 -19.06 -28.27 15.92
N LYS A 536 -17.95 -28.07 15.22
CA LYS A 536 -16.59 -28.10 15.80
C LYS A 536 -16.30 -26.90 16.70
N LEU A 537 -17.01 -25.78 16.49
CA LEU A 537 -16.91 -24.59 17.33
C LEU A 537 -17.76 -24.67 18.61
N VAL A 538 -18.71 -25.61 18.71
CA VAL A 538 -19.58 -25.77 19.87
C VAL A 538 -18.89 -26.62 20.95
N THR A 539 -17.71 -26.15 21.38
CA THR A 539 -16.95 -26.70 22.52
C THR A 539 -16.96 -25.69 23.66
N GLU A 540 -16.75 -26.17 24.89
CA GLU A 540 -16.79 -25.29 26.07
C GLU A 540 -15.71 -24.21 26.02
N ASP A 541 -14.49 -24.58 25.66
CA ASP A 541 -13.35 -23.67 25.58
C ASP A 541 -13.56 -22.58 24.51
N VAL A 542 -13.97 -22.95 23.30
CA VAL A 542 -14.24 -22.01 22.20
C VAL A 542 -15.37 -21.04 22.59
N LEU A 543 -16.49 -21.57 23.08
CA LEU A 543 -17.64 -20.73 23.48
C LEU A 543 -17.34 -19.80 24.63
N LYS A 544 -16.53 -20.22 25.60
CA LYS A 544 -16.10 -19.38 26.72
C LYS A 544 -15.30 -18.16 26.23
N HIS A 545 -14.31 -18.38 25.33
CA HIS A 545 -13.51 -17.30 24.77
C HIS A 545 -14.35 -16.36 23.92
N ILE A 546 -15.19 -16.89 23.02
CA ILE A 546 -16.05 -16.06 22.16
C ILE A 546 -17.02 -15.23 23.03
N ASN A 547 -17.66 -15.84 24.03
CA ASN A 547 -18.60 -15.11 24.90
C ASN A 547 -17.90 -14.03 25.73
N SER A 548 -16.66 -14.24 26.19
CA SER A 548 -15.90 -13.20 26.89
C SER A 548 -15.56 -12.01 25.97
N LEU A 549 -15.24 -12.29 24.69
CA LEU A 549 -14.90 -11.27 23.70
C LEU A 549 -16.14 -10.56 23.13
N LEU A 550 -17.32 -11.11 23.28
CA LEU A 550 -18.59 -10.43 22.94
C LEU A 550 -18.72 -9.09 23.70
N TRP A 551 -18.25 -9.03 24.93
CA TRP A 551 -18.28 -7.84 25.81
C TRP A 551 -17.08 -6.92 25.65
N SER A 552 -16.27 -7.12 24.62
CA SER A 552 -15.10 -6.26 24.35
C SER A 552 -15.53 -4.82 24.10
N ARG A 553 -14.71 -3.87 24.62
CA ARG A 553 -14.88 -2.44 24.34
C ARG A 553 -14.51 -2.08 22.89
N GLU A 554 -13.69 -2.92 22.24
CA GLU A 554 -13.29 -2.75 20.85
C GLU A 554 -14.40 -3.30 19.95
N MET A 555 -15.07 -2.41 19.24
CA MET A 555 -16.25 -2.73 18.43
C MET A 555 -15.98 -3.85 17.40
N GLU A 556 -14.80 -3.87 16.79
CA GLU A 556 -14.44 -4.90 15.80
C GLU A 556 -14.39 -6.29 16.43
N VAL A 557 -13.88 -6.41 17.65
CA VAL A 557 -13.81 -7.67 18.40
C VAL A 557 -15.21 -8.14 18.77
N SER A 558 -16.02 -7.26 19.38
CA SER A 558 -17.41 -7.56 19.75
C SER A 558 -18.27 -7.94 18.54
N TYR A 559 -18.07 -7.27 17.40
CA TYR A 559 -18.79 -7.53 16.16
C TYR A 559 -18.56 -8.96 15.63
N PHE A 560 -17.30 -9.41 15.53
CA PHE A 560 -17.02 -10.77 15.08
C PHE A 560 -17.43 -11.84 16.09
N ALA A 561 -17.28 -11.58 17.38
CA ALA A 561 -17.77 -12.48 18.42
C ALA A 561 -19.29 -12.65 18.33
N ALA A 562 -20.02 -11.55 18.15
CA ALA A 562 -21.46 -11.55 17.93
C ALA A 562 -21.86 -12.34 16.67
N GLY A 563 -21.08 -12.20 15.59
CA GLY A 563 -21.28 -12.94 14.34
C GLY A 563 -21.17 -14.44 14.52
N ILE A 564 -20.12 -14.90 15.18
CA ILE A 564 -19.93 -16.32 15.47
C ILE A 564 -21.12 -16.86 16.29
N ILE A 565 -21.51 -16.15 17.36
CA ILE A 565 -22.66 -16.54 18.18
C ILE A 565 -23.95 -16.57 17.36
N ALA A 566 -24.18 -15.57 16.50
CA ALA A 566 -25.36 -15.52 15.65
C ALA A 566 -25.43 -16.72 14.68
N HIS A 567 -24.32 -17.04 13.99
CA HIS A 567 -24.25 -18.18 13.09
C HIS A 567 -24.49 -19.52 13.84
N LEU A 568 -23.79 -19.75 14.95
CA LEU A 568 -23.88 -20.98 15.72
C LEU A 568 -25.28 -21.18 16.35
N THR A 569 -25.86 -20.10 16.89
CA THR A 569 -27.16 -20.18 17.59
C THR A 569 -28.36 -20.25 16.63
N SER A 570 -28.18 -19.84 15.35
CA SER A 570 -29.22 -19.94 14.32
C SER A 570 -29.62 -21.38 14.02
N ASP A 571 -28.67 -22.33 14.10
CA ASP A 571 -28.96 -23.76 13.88
C ASP A 571 -29.30 -24.47 15.19
N ARG A 572 -30.61 -24.69 15.43
CA ARG A 572 -31.09 -25.37 16.61
C ARG A 572 -30.57 -26.80 16.78
N TRP A 573 -30.24 -27.48 15.69
CA TRP A 573 -29.79 -28.87 15.73
C TRP A 573 -28.42 -29.03 16.41
N LEU A 574 -27.60 -28.01 16.38
CA LEU A 574 -26.32 -28.01 17.08
C LEU A 574 -26.45 -28.03 18.61
N TRP A 575 -27.65 -27.69 19.14
CA TRP A 575 -27.88 -27.42 20.57
C TRP A 575 -28.84 -28.35 21.24
N ILE A 576 -29.25 -29.47 20.62
CA ILE A 576 -30.25 -30.40 21.15
C ILE A 576 -29.94 -30.80 22.60
N SER A 577 -28.68 -31.07 22.93
CA SER A 577 -28.23 -31.44 24.30
C SER A 577 -27.81 -30.25 25.17
N ARG A 578 -27.83 -29.02 24.64
CA ARG A 578 -27.29 -27.81 25.29
C ARG A 578 -28.21 -26.59 25.14
N ASP A 579 -29.50 -26.79 25.07
CA ASP A 579 -30.48 -25.70 24.79
C ASP A 579 -30.44 -24.57 25.84
N VAL A 580 -30.08 -24.86 27.09
CA VAL A 580 -29.90 -23.85 28.14
C VAL A 580 -28.70 -22.93 27.79
N GLN A 581 -27.56 -23.50 27.38
CA GLN A 581 -26.40 -22.74 26.97
C GLN A 581 -26.66 -21.87 25.75
N ARG A 582 -27.42 -22.42 24.77
CA ARG A 582 -27.85 -21.64 23.59
C ARG A 582 -28.68 -20.41 23.99
N ARG A 583 -29.62 -20.57 24.90
CA ARG A 583 -30.48 -19.46 25.38
C ARG A 583 -29.65 -18.38 26.09
N ILE A 584 -28.66 -18.77 26.88
CA ILE A 584 -27.75 -17.81 27.53
C ILE A 584 -26.98 -17.01 26.48
N LEU A 585 -26.41 -17.67 25.47
CA LEU A 585 -25.66 -16.99 24.40
C LEU A 585 -26.54 -16.03 23.60
N LEU A 586 -27.82 -16.42 23.31
CA LEU A 586 -28.78 -15.52 22.66
C LEU A 586 -29.11 -14.30 23.53
N GLN A 587 -29.26 -14.48 24.84
CA GLN A 587 -29.50 -13.39 25.77
C GLN A 587 -28.28 -12.43 25.86
N ASP A 588 -27.05 -12.97 25.91
CA ASP A 588 -25.82 -12.21 25.90
C ASP A 588 -25.65 -11.44 24.59
N LEU A 589 -25.92 -12.08 23.44
CA LEU A 589 -25.94 -11.46 22.12
C LEU A 589 -26.92 -10.28 22.09
N HIS A 590 -28.19 -10.52 22.53
CA HIS A 590 -29.19 -9.47 22.60
C HIS A 590 -28.72 -8.26 23.43
N SER A 591 -28.24 -8.53 24.64
CA SER A 591 -27.78 -7.49 25.56
C SER A 591 -26.63 -6.66 24.99
N THR A 592 -25.76 -7.27 24.19
CA THR A 592 -24.63 -6.59 23.56
C THR A 592 -25.08 -5.73 22.37
N ILE A 593 -25.85 -6.31 21.42
CA ILE A 593 -26.18 -5.62 20.17
C ILE A 593 -27.27 -4.55 20.33
N GLN A 594 -28.12 -4.66 21.36
CA GLN A 594 -29.13 -3.65 21.67
C GLN A 594 -28.53 -2.25 21.94
N ASN A 595 -27.31 -2.21 22.46
CA ASN A 595 -26.59 -0.98 22.80
C ASN A 595 -25.78 -0.41 21.63
N TRP A 596 -25.74 -1.08 20.48
CA TRP A 596 -25.03 -0.60 19.33
C TRP A 596 -25.77 0.58 18.68
N THR A 597 -25.01 1.58 18.30
CA THR A 597 -25.51 2.77 17.59
C THR A 597 -24.69 2.99 16.31
N SER A 598 -25.25 3.72 15.38
CA SER A 598 -24.54 4.08 14.14
C SER A 598 -23.22 4.80 14.40
N SER A 599 -23.09 5.50 15.53
CA SER A 599 -21.85 6.17 15.95
C SER A 599 -20.84 5.22 16.61
N SER A 600 -21.30 4.20 17.32
CA SER A 600 -20.43 3.17 17.91
C SER A 600 -19.93 2.17 16.87
N CYS A 601 -20.68 1.94 15.80
CA CYS A 601 -20.28 1.07 14.68
C CYS A 601 -19.25 1.68 13.72
N LYS A 602 -18.51 2.73 14.12
CA LYS A 602 -17.36 3.25 13.37
C LYS A 602 -16.17 2.31 13.52
N MET A 603 -16.26 1.15 12.89
CA MET A 603 -15.12 0.24 12.82
C MET A 603 -13.97 0.88 12.01
N THR A 604 -12.77 0.81 12.54
CA THR A 604 -11.56 1.37 11.90
C THR A 604 -11.09 0.49 10.73
N ALA A 605 -11.33 -0.81 10.77
CA ALA A 605 -11.01 -1.73 9.70
C ALA A 605 -12.23 -1.90 8.77
N LEU A 606 -11.98 -1.79 7.46
CA LEU A 606 -12.97 -2.15 6.45
C LEU A 606 -13.14 -3.68 6.46
N VAL A 607 -14.26 -4.15 7.02
CA VAL A 607 -14.72 -5.51 6.78
C VAL A 607 -15.19 -5.56 5.32
N THR A 608 -14.62 -6.46 4.54
CA THR A 608 -14.99 -6.64 3.14
C THR A 608 -15.54 -8.04 2.95
N TYR A 609 -16.82 -8.12 2.59
CA TYR A 609 -17.44 -9.38 2.20
C TYR A 609 -17.37 -9.55 0.68
N ARG A 610 -17.26 -10.80 0.23
CA ARG A 610 -17.32 -11.19 -1.18
C ARG A 610 -18.76 -11.39 -1.65
N SER A 611 -19.64 -11.79 -0.73
CA SER A 611 -21.06 -11.98 -0.95
C SER A 611 -21.83 -11.61 0.33
N LEU A 612 -23.08 -11.23 0.22
CA LEU A 612 -23.99 -11.01 1.34
C LEU A 612 -24.93 -12.21 1.59
N LYS A 613 -24.84 -13.25 0.76
CA LYS A 613 -25.71 -14.44 0.86
C LYS A 613 -25.58 -15.19 2.17
N THR A 614 -24.41 -15.10 2.84
CA THR A 614 -24.20 -15.72 4.16
C THR A 614 -25.13 -15.14 5.24
N PHE A 615 -25.58 -13.88 5.06
CA PHE A 615 -26.52 -13.22 5.99
C PHE A 615 -27.98 -13.51 5.69
N PHE A 616 -28.33 -13.95 4.48
CA PHE A 616 -29.73 -14.07 4.07
C PHE A 616 -30.53 -15.05 4.94
N PRO A 617 -30.00 -16.24 5.31
CA PRO A 617 -30.71 -17.12 6.25
C PRO A 617 -30.91 -16.49 7.63
N LEU A 618 -30.01 -15.61 8.06
CA LEU A 618 -30.12 -14.94 9.35
C LEU A 618 -31.07 -13.75 9.29
N LEU A 619 -31.10 -13.02 8.19
CA LEU A 619 -32.07 -11.94 7.93
C LEU A 619 -33.52 -12.46 7.90
N GLY A 620 -33.72 -13.61 7.30
CA GLY A 620 -35.06 -14.28 7.25
C GLY A 620 -35.44 -15.00 8.54
N ASN A 621 -34.64 -14.94 9.61
CA ASN A 621 -34.91 -15.68 10.84
C ASN A 621 -35.72 -14.84 11.84
N PHE A 622 -37.04 -14.72 11.58
CA PHE A 622 -37.96 -13.99 12.47
C PHE A 622 -38.19 -14.69 13.83
N SER A 623 -37.88 -15.98 13.93
CA SER A 623 -38.01 -16.71 15.19
C SER A 623 -36.89 -16.43 16.20
N GLN A 624 -35.85 -15.74 15.80
CA GLN A 624 -34.69 -15.39 16.62
C GLN A 624 -34.26 -13.92 16.35
N PRO A 625 -34.93 -12.97 17.00
CA PRO A 625 -34.77 -11.55 16.72
C PRO A 625 -33.34 -11.05 17.00
N GLU A 626 -32.57 -11.69 17.90
CA GLU A 626 -31.20 -11.36 18.22
C GLU A 626 -30.26 -11.67 17.03
N VAL A 627 -30.46 -12.84 16.43
CA VAL A 627 -29.71 -13.28 15.25
C VAL A 627 -30.02 -12.38 14.06
N GLN A 628 -31.31 -12.09 13.83
CA GLN A 628 -31.74 -11.19 12.77
C GLN A 628 -31.17 -9.78 12.96
N LEU A 629 -31.21 -9.25 14.16
CA LEU A 629 -30.70 -7.90 14.47
C LEU A 629 -29.19 -7.80 14.19
N TRP A 630 -28.41 -8.83 14.56
CA TRP A 630 -26.98 -8.84 14.20
C TRP A 630 -26.78 -8.84 12.68
N ALA A 631 -27.52 -9.65 11.94
CA ALA A 631 -27.40 -9.72 10.48
C ALA A 631 -27.75 -8.38 9.81
N VAL A 632 -28.76 -7.69 10.29
CA VAL A 632 -29.13 -6.35 9.80
C VAL A 632 -28.02 -5.34 10.09
N TRP A 633 -27.40 -5.37 11.27
CA TRP A 633 -26.23 -4.55 11.59
C TRP A 633 -25.04 -4.85 10.69
N ALA A 634 -24.78 -6.12 10.37
CA ALA A 634 -23.69 -6.53 9.48
C ALA A 634 -23.86 -5.94 8.07
N VAL A 635 -25.06 -6.04 7.51
CA VAL A 635 -25.38 -5.45 6.19
C VAL A 635 -25.32 -3.92 6.25
N TYR A 636 -25.88 -3.29 7.28
CA TYR A 636 -25.82 -1.84 7.47
C TYR A 636 -24.39 -1.33 7.51
N HIS A 637 -23.52 -2.00 8.25
CA HIS A 637 -22.14 -1.60 8.41
C HIS A 637 -21.41 -1.50 7.07
N VAL A 638 -21.55 -2.48 6.19
CA VAL A 638 -20.88 -2.48 4.89
C VAL A 638 -21.54 -1.57 3.86
N CYS A 639 -22.88 -1.51 3.84
CA CYS A 639 -23.63 -0.63 2.95
C CYS A 639 -23.38 0.85 3.25
N SER A 640 -23.32 1.25 4.51
CA SER A 640 -23.03 2.62 4.92
C SER A 640 -21.60 3.05 4.62
N LYS A 641 -20.63 2.11 4.62
CA LYS A 641 -19.21 2.40 4.37
C LYS A 641 -18.84 2.42 2.89
N ASN A 642 -19.41 1.53 2.11
CA ASN A 642 -19.17 1.43 0.67
C ASN A 642 -20.45 1.10 -0.08
N PRO A 643 -21.39 2.07 -0.17
CA PRO A 643 -22.68 1.86 -0.79
C PRO A 643 -22.57 1.48 -2.27
N SER A 644 -21.61 2.03 -3.01
CA SER A 644 -21.42 1.70 -4.43
C SER A 644 -21.13 0.22 -4.69
N LYS A 645 -20.45 -0.46 -3.76
CA LYS A 645 -20.17 -1.90 -3.87
C LYS A 645 -21.33 -2.71 -3.31
N TYR A 646 -21.73 -2.47 -2.07
CA TYR A 646 -22.61 -3.38 -1.33
C TYR A 646 -24.09 -3.19 -1.62
N CYS A 647 -24.54 -1.98 -1.95
CA CYS A 647 -25.91 -1.80 -2.45
C CYS A 647 -26.08 -2.46 -3.83
N LYS A 648 -25.06 -2.43 -4.68
CA LYS A 648 -25.06 -3.16 -5.94
C LYS A 648 -25.12 -4.68 -5.71
N MET A 649 -24.31 -5.18 -4.77
CA MET A 649 -24.28 -6.60 -4.39
C MET A 649 -25.64 -7.08 -3.84
N LEU A 650 -26.32 -6.26 -3.02
CA LEU A 650 -27.67 -6.56 -2.54
C LEU A 650 -28.68 -6.76 -3.67
N VAL A 651 -28.57 -5.98 -4.76
CA VAL A 651 -29.43 -6.15 -5.95
C VAL A 651 -29.06 -7.41 -6.70
N GLU A 652 -27.77 -7.60 -7.00
CA GLU A 652 -27.30 -8.73 -7.80
C GLU A 652 -27.53 -10.09 -7.12
N GLU A 653 -27.56 -10.09 -5.78
CA GLU A 653 -27.78 -11.29 -4.97
C GLU A 653 -29.23 -11.44 -4.48
N GLU A 654 -30.15 -10.56 -4.89
CA GLU A 654 -31.58 -10.58 -4.55
C GLU A 654 -31.87 -10.37 -3.05
N GLY A 655 -30.98 -9.68 -2.33
CA GLY A 655 -31.11 -9.45 -0.88
C GLY A 655 -32.04 -8.30 -0.48
N LEU A 656 -32.44 -7.43 -1.43
CA LEU A 656 -33.28 -6.27 -1.12
C LEU A 656 -34.66 -6.67 -0.57
N GLN A 657 -35.26 -7.73 -1.11
CA GLN A 657 -36.59 -8.18 -0.66
C GLN A 657 -36.60 -8.57 0.82
N LEU A 658 -35.54 -9.22 1.31
CA LEU A 658 -35.40 -9.59 2.72
C LEU A 658 -35.40 -8.35 3.65
N LEU A 659 -34.78 -7.24 3.21
CA LEU A 659 -34.80 -6.00 3.98
C LEU A 659 -36.16 -5.32 3.96
N CYS A 660 -36.91 -5.39 2.85
CA CYS A 660 -38.30 -4.95 2.78
C CYS A 660 -39.20 -5.80 3.70
N ASP A 661 -39.01 -7.11 3.68
CA ASP A 661 -39.78 -8.04 4.54
C ASP A 661 -39.52 -7.72 6.03
N ILE A 662 -38.28 -7.44 6.43
CA ILE A 662 -37.94 -7.04 7.81
C ILE A 662 -38.61 -5.72 8.18
N GLN A 663 -38.65 -4.76 7.27
CA GLN A 663 -39.30 -3.45 7.53
C GLN A 663 -40.79 -3.58 7.81
N GLU A 664 -41.49 -4.51 7.14
CA GLU A 664 -42.94 -4.64 7.17
C GLU A 664 -43.42 -5.72 8.16
N HIS A 665 -42.55 -6.65 8.57
CA HIS A 665 -42.98 -7.82 9.35
C HIS A 665 -43.20 -7.48 10.83
N SER A 666 -44.35 -7.91 11.37
CA SER A 666 -44.75 -7.61 12.75
C SER A 666 -43.91 -8.27 13.84
N GLU A 667 -43.23 -9.38 13.52
CA GLU A 667 -42.32 -10.08 14.46
C GLU A 667 -40.90 -9.53 14.46
N ALA A 668 -40.55 -8.66 13.51
CA ALA A 668 -39.25 -7.99 13.51
C ALA A 668 -39.19 -6.94 14.63
N THR A 669 -38.00 -6.83 15.28
CA THR A 669 -37.81 -5.79 16.31
C THR A 669 -37.86 -4.40 15.68
N SER A 670 -38.36 -3.41 16.44
CA SER A 670 -38.39 -2.01 15.97
C SER A 670 -37.01 -1.49 15.57
N GLN A 671 -35.95 -1.95 16.23
CA GLN A 671 -34.58 -1.61 15.90
C GLN A 671 -34.13 -2.22 14.56
N ALA A 672 -34.42 -3.50 14.31
CA ALA A 672 -34.15 -4.15 13.04
C ALA A 672 -34.89 -3.48 11.88
N GLN A 673 -36.16 -3.12 12.08
CA GLN A 673 -36.96 -2.37 11.11
C GLN A 673 -36.34 -1.00 10.77
N GLN A 674 -35.90 -0.24 11.78
CA GLN A 674 -35.30 1.06 11.58
C GLN A 674 -33.95 0.97 10.82
N ILE A 675 -33.12 -0.03 11.14
CA ILE A 675 -31.83 -0.21 10.45
C ILE A 675 -32.08 -0.68 9.02
N ALA A 676 -33.02 -1.61 8.78
CA ALA A 676 -33.40 -2.04 7.43
C ALA A 676 -33.91 -0.87 6.60
N ALA A 677 -34.75 0.00 7.16
CA ALA A 677 -35.22 1.22 6.52
C ALA A 677 -34.05 2.15 6.14
N SER A 678 -33.06 2.33 7.05
CA SER A 678 -31.87 3.13 6.78
C SER A 678 -31.04 2.57 5.62
N ILE A 679 -30.87 1.24 5.53
CA ILE A 679 -30.17 0.59 4.40
C ILE A 679 -30.92 0.84 3.09
N LEU A 680 -32.24 0.71 3.10
CA LEU A 680 -33.09 0.92 1.93
C LEU A 680 -33.08 2.39 1.48
N ASP A 681 -33.00 3.33 2.42
CA ASP A 681 -32.89 4.76 2.11
C ASP A 681 -31.51 5.11 1.52
N ASP A 682 -30.42 4.58 2.08
CA ASP A 682 -29.08 4.69 1.50
C ASP A 682 -29.04 4.12 0.08
N PHE A 683 -29.69 2.97 -0.14
CA PHE A 683 -29.85 2.38 -1.45
C PHE A 683 -30.59 3.31 -2.43
N ARG A 684 -31.75 3.84 -2.03
CA ARG A 684 -32.52 4.79 -2.87
C ARG A 684 -31.70 6.04 -3.23
N MET A 685 -31.01 6.60 -2.25
CA MET A 685 -30.16 7.78 -2.47
C MET A 685 -29.03 7.52 -3.47
N HIS A 686 -28.39 6.36 -3.41
CA HIS A 686 -27.28 6.03 -4.32
C HIS A 686 -27.73 5.60 -5.70
N PHE A 687 -28.81 4.84 -5.85
CA PHE A 687 -29.28 4.35 -7.15
C PHE A 687 -30.13 5.35 -7.91
N MET A 688 -30.95 6.18 -7.27
CA MET A 688 -31.73 7.23 -7.97
C MET A 688 -30.84 8.35 -8.53
N ASN A 689 -29.69 8.62 -7.94
CA ASN A 689 -28.71 9.57 -8.48
C ASN A 689 -27.93 9.04 -9.70
N TYR A 690 -27.88 7.72 -9.90
CA TYR A 690 -27.25 7.10 -11.07
C TYR A 690 -28.16 6.99 -12.29
N GLN A 691 -29.49 7.14 -12.15
CA GLN A 691 -30.45 7.09 -13.26
C GLN A 691 -30.78 8.45 -13.86
N ARG A 692 -30.18 9.55 -13.40
CA ARG A 692 -30.25 10.80 -14.16
C ARG A 692 -29.18 10.81 -15.24
N PRO A 693 -29.52 10.65 -16.54
CA PRO A 693 -28.56 10.91 -17.60
C PRO A 693 -28.16 12.38 -17.49
N SER A 694 -26.89 12.64 -17.57
CA SER A 694 -26.34 13.97 -17.81
C SER A 694 -26.90 14.48 -19.16
N LEU A 695 -28.03 15.16 -19.07
CA LEU A 695 -28.49 16.13 -20.07
C LEU A 695 -27.93 17.47 -19.61
N CYS A 696 -26.75 17.78 -20.10
CA CYS A 696 -26.29 19.08 -20.57
C CYS A 696 -24.86 18.94 -21.10
#